data_433edb206bec8eb142e93d54be9e5ba2
#
_entry.id   433edb206bec8eb142e93d54be9e5ba2
#
_cell.length_a   1.000
_cell.length_b   1.000
_cell.length_c   1.000
_cell.angle_alpha   90.00
_cell.angle_beta   90.00
_cell.angle_gamma   90.00
#
_symmetry.space_group_name_H-M   'P 1'
#
loop_
_entity.id
_entity.type
_entity.pdbx_description
1 polymer ?
#
loop_
_entity_poly.entity_id
_entity_poly.type
_entity_poly.pdbx_seq_one_letter_code
_entity_poly.pdbx_strand_id
1 'polypeptide(L)'
;MLTLLLFTLTAILPQPPETSTPSPLPASQPLEPDQALQSFRLQQNFSLQLVASEPLVTDPVAAAFDEDGRLFVVEMNDYPYTDKSTDQPNRERTTDLPIGKIRLLVDDNDDGVFDRSTIFARDLSWPTGIVVWKDGIFVAATPDLWWLQDADHDGIAEIRQPILTGFRKLNVQAVANNLLWTLDHHICGAGGTNGGLLSGTALDPHTPTPLTMSRHDFRFSPLGPPHHFQLLSGGARFGNTADDWGNRFICNIRNPVQHVLLPLEHLSRNPHFNPGSPLHDVAASGDQLPVFRTSPPEAWRIINAARLTGQGDPRMPRSEKNAAGYLTSACGVTVYRGDAWPPEFRSQVFLSDVAANLVHRQQLTPAGPTFSSRRIDQNCEFLTSTDNWFRPVNFIHAPDGTLYLLDMYRETIEHPWSMPDDLKGMLDLERGRDRGRIYRITPPNFNRRPTPRLSQSPTTELVRLLEHPNAWHRDSAARLLFQQQDPDTPALLHQVLRQSPVPQARLQALHTLAAATPATRAETRQDPPPLTKQLNDAVLHLLADPHPHLRRHALRIAAEHSLAALPDAVARSIREDSDPAVLFEAALHLHRLNIPLQENLLTNLLARTPADPWIRTAALCSAQNHECLLLLASLRQPRLRSNPEHQPLLLLLAGVVGHRNQPAELRTLAQELNSLPEQDRNSQNFAELLAAVDQGLRRSRSSLAVAWQDQPNALALIQYVTHSASNTALDNTLPPEQRTAAVRLLAPGPQQDLLLTQLLDLATPAQPDTVRLAALQLLQTRLTPTAAARLAADCSRSTTSLQHEIIECLCSSDVGAQALLDAIAAGTIPASRITPIRRSLLLKHPQIPVRTQAERLLGDSRATPRSEVVAAWQDSLTLTPDTRQGRAVFQRECSTCHRLGSLGTDVGPSLLTVRNRTPAELLTHILDPNREVGPDFLQFVAVTHSGQSFTGMLAAETSTTLTLRRSGNQQDTISRSDIAELQSAGISLMPEGFELKLSRQELASLIHFIRTGN
;
A
#
# COMPACT_ATOMS: atom_id res chain seq x y z
N MET A 1 47.65 -63.30 48.63
CA MET A 1 47.13 -61.89 48.73
C MET A 1 46.81 -61.43 47.36
N LEU A 2 45.54 -61.36 47.10
CA LEU A 2 44.98 -60.99 45.79
C LEU A 2 45.04 -59.50 45.62
N THR A 3 45.53 -59.02 44.45
CA THR A 3 45.48 -57.62 44.01
C THR A 3 44.47 -57.55 42.83
N LEU A 4 43.33 -56.87 43.04
CA LEU A 4 42.33 -56.64 42.06
C LEU A 4 42.79 -55.54 41.06
N LEU A 5 42.83 -55.88 39.77
CA LEU A 5 42.96 -54.89 38.69
C LEU A 5 41.51 -54.41 38.27
N LEU A 6 41.19 -53.12 38.48
CA LEU A 6 40.03 -52.44 37.89
C LEU A 6 40.39 -51.97 36.49
N PHE A 7 39.75 -52.53 35.48
CA PHE A 7 39.71 -51.96 34.13
C PHE A 7 38.59 -50.94 34.06
N THR A 8 38.93 -49.69 33.94
CA THR A 8 37.96 -48.63 33.58
C THR A 8 37.76 -48.59 32.04
N LEU A 9 36.61 -49.06 31.59
CA LEU A 9 36.16 -48.84 30.22
C LEU A 9 35.69 -47.36 30.07
N THR A 10 36.51 -46.52 29.45
CA THR A 10 36.07 -45.22 28.97
C THR A 10 35.34 -45.43 27.65
N ALA A 11 34.00 -45.27 27.67
CA ALA A 11 33.19 -45.21 26.48
C ALA A 11 33.56 -43.94 25.68
N ILE A 12 34.17 -44.13 24.51
CA ILE A 12 34.37 -43.04 23.53
C ILE A 12 33.01 -42.76 22.94
N LEU A 13 32.36 -41.69 23.40
CA LEU A 13 31.20 -41.11 22.69
C LEU A 13 31.69 -40.56 21.34
N PRO A 14 31.03 -40.86 20.22
CA PRO A 14 31.37 -40.27 18.94
C PRO A 14 31.22 -38.77 19.07
N GLN A 15 32.24 -37.99 18.75
CA GLN A 15 32.13 -36.55 18.58
C GLN A 15 31.11 -36.28 17.48
N PRO A 16 30.23 -35.27 17.66
CA PRO A 16 29.36 -34.84 16.56
C PRO A 16 30.23 -34.43 15.36
N PRO A 17 29.82 -34.75 14.12
CA PRO A 17 30.59 -34.40 12.94
C PRO A 17 30.85 -32.88 12.97
N GLU A 18 32.10 -32.50 12.81
CA GLU A 18 32.51 -31.13 12.57
C GLU A 18 31.64 -30.61 11.45
N THR A 19 30.84 -29.57 11.74
CA THR A 19 30.09 -28.84 10.72
C THR A 19 31.11 -28.24 9.77
N SER A 20 31.32 -28.90 8.64
CA SER A 20 32.15 -28.35 7.56
C SER A 20 31.54 -26.98 7.21
N THR A 21 32.30 -25.93 7.39
CA THR A 21 31.96 -24.60 6.87
C THR A 21 31.62 -24.78 5.39
N PRO A 22 30.41 -24.34 4.98
CA PRO A 22 30.03 -24.47 3.55
C PRO A 22 31.07 -23.76 2.69
N SER A 23 31.48 -24.40 1.59
CA SER A 23 32.38 -23.77 0.64
C SER A 23 31.78 -22.47 0.11
N PRO A 24 32.53 -21.36 0.07
CA PRO A 24 32.00 -20.08 -0.45
C PRO A 24 31.53 -20.25 -1.88
N LEU A 25 30.43 -19.55 -2.21
CA LEU A 25 29.95 -19.48 -3.60
C LEU A 25 30.98 -18.78 -4.47
N PRO A 26 31.02 -19.09 -5.80
CA PRO A 26 31.93 -18.42 -6.72
C PRO A 26 31.67 -16.89 -6.68
N ALA A 27 32.63 -16.14 -6.18
CA ALA A 27 32.59 -14.69 -6.13
C ALA A 27 32.87 -14.12 -7.53
N SER A 28 32.00 -13.21 -8.00
CA SER A 28 32.28 -12.45 -9.22
C SER A 28 33.29 -11.35 -8.93
N GLN A 29 34.17 -11.05 -9.90
CA GLN A 29 35.11 -9.94 -9.75
C GLN A 29 34.45 -8.63 -10.21
N PRO A 30 34.67 -7.52 -9.50
CA PRO A 30 34.21 -6.23 -9.97
C PRO A 30 34.97 -5.82 -11.25
N LEU A 31 34.26 -5.14 -12.15
CA LEU A 31 34.88 -4.50 -13.31
C LEU A 31 35.42 -3.12 -12.90
N GLU A 32 36.55 -2.72 -13.48
CA GLU A 32 37.00 -1.33 -13.37
C GLU A 32 36.00 -0.38 -14.07
N PRO A 33 35.91 0.90 -13.65
CA PRO A 33 34.87 1.81 -14.12
C PRO A 33 34.73 1.89 -15.64
N ASP A 34 35.83 1.98 -16.40
CA ASP A 34 35.82 2.02 -17.87
C ASP A 34 35.38 0.69 -18.49
N GLN A 35 35.69 -0.43 -17.87
CA GLN A 35 35.26 -1.76 -18.32
C GLN A 35 33.76 -1.96 -18.09
N ALA A 36 33.24 -1.44 -16.97
CA ALA A 36 31.82 -1.54 -16.66
C ALA A 36 30.95 -0.80 -17.68
N LEU A 37 31.42 0.31 -18.25
CA LEU A 37 30.69 1.02 -19.31
C LEU A 37 30.40 0.11 -20.53
N GLN A 38 31.23 -0.89 -20.81
CA GLN A 38 31.04 -1.83 -21.93
C GLN A 38 29.99 -2.90 -21.62
N SER A 39 29.59 -3.07 -20.36
CA SER A 39 28.59 -4.05 -19.94
C SER A 39 27.15 -3.59 -20.18
N PHE A 40 26.94 -2.31 -20.44
CA PHE A 40 25.60 -1.73 -20.58
C PHE A 40 24.99 -1.87 -21.95
N ARG A 41 23.64 -2.01 -21.97
CA ARG A 41 22.80 -1.93 -23.16
C ARG A 41 21.68 -0.94 -22.91
N LEU A 42 21.60 0.11 -23.73
CA LEU A 42 20.58 1.17 -23.66
C LEU A 42 19.72 1.16 -24.92
N GLN A 43 18.47 1.61 -24.75
CA GLN A 43 17.51 1.75 -25.84
C GLN A 43 17.67 3.10 -26.57
N GLN A 44 17.19 3.14 -27.83
CA GLN A 44 17.01 4.37 -28.61
C GLN A 44 18.29 5.21 -28.79
N ASN A 45 19.41 4.58 -28.90
CA ASN A 45 20.72 5.25 -29.09
C ASN A 45 21.14 6.18 -27.96
N PHE A 46 20.58 6.03 -26.78
CA PHE A 46 21.13 6.68 -25.59
C PHE A 46 22.51 6.15 -25.25
N SER A 47 23.30 6.93 -24.59
CA SER A 47 24.61 6.52 -24.06
C SER A 47 24.72 6.83 -22.56
N LEU A 48 25.60 6.10 -21.89
CA LEU A 48 25.90 6.25 -20.47
C LEU A 48 27.31 6.87 -20.36
N GLN A 49 27.42 7.94 -19.59
CA GLN A 49 28.70 8.58 -19.30
C GLN A 49 28.98 8.45 -17.80
N LEU A 50 30.17 8.00 -17.45
CA LEU A 50 30.63 7.97 -16.06
C LEU A 50 31.00 9.40 -15.63
N VAL A 51 30.38 9.91 -14.56
CA VAL A 51 30.62 11.26 -14.06
C VAL A 51 31.32 11.28 -12.70
N ALA A 52 31.23 10.19 -11.94
CA ALA A 52 32.03 9.96 -10.74
C ALA A 52 32.14 8.46 -10.47
N SER A 53 33.25 8.04 -9.89
CA SER A 53 33.47 6.67 -9.45
C SER A 53 34.33 6.65 -8.18
N GLU A 54 34.54 5.47 -7.63
CA GLU A 54 35.52 5.25 -6.56
C GLU A 54 36.92 5.78 -6.98
N PRO A 55 37.64 6.49 -6.12
CA PRO A 55 37.39 6.78 -4.69
C PRO A 55 36.61 8.09 -4.42
N LEU A 56 36.16 8.83 -5.45
CA LEU A 56 35.45 10.08 -5.26
C LEU A 56 34.07 9.84 -4.61
N VAL A 57 33.44 8.69 -4.87
CA VAL A 57 32.15 8.28 -4.33
C VAL A 57 32.14 6.79 -4.01
N THR A 58 31.44 6.42 -2.92
CA THR A 58 31.24 5.03 -2.49
C THR A 58 29.80 4.83 -2.04
N ASP A 59 29.16 3.68 -2.35
CA ASP A 59 27.79 3.35 -1.92
C ASP A 59 26.75 4.48 -2.07
N PRO A 60 26.63 5.16 -3.21
CA PRO A 60 25.70 6.26 -3.37
C PRO A 60 24.24 5.77 -3.39
N VAL A 61 23.36 6.35 -2.56
CA VAL A 61 21.93 5.96 -2.47
C VAL A 61 20.97 7.11 -2.74
N ALA A 62 21.38 8.34 -2.52
CA ALA A 62 20.64 9.56 -2.83
C ALA A 62 21.63 10.68 -3.16
N ALA A 63 21.17 11.67 -3.92
CA ALA A 63 21.98 12.86 -4.15
C ALA A 63 21.09 14.07 -4.49
N ALA A 64 21.65 15.27 -4.36
CA ALA A 64 20.98 16.51 -4.72
C ALA A 64 22.01 17.53 -5.24
N PHE A 65 21.69 18.16 -6.38
CA PHE A 65 22.44 19.31 -6.85
C PHE A 65 22.05 20.56 -6.04
N ASP A 66 23.04 21.33 -5.64
CA ASP A 66 22.77 22.68 -5.15
C ASP A 66 22.54 23.66 -6.32
N GLU A 67 22.25 24.90 -5.99
CA GLU A 67 21.96 25.96 -6.97
C GLU A 67 23.12 26.31 -7.88
N ASP A 68 24.35 25.91 -7.55
CA ASP A 68 25.57 26.18 -8.30
C ASP A 68 26.12 24.93 -9.00
N GLY A 69 25.38 23.83 -9.01
CA GLY A 69 25.70 22.60 -9.71
C GLY A 69 26.70 21.70 -9.00
N ARG A 70 27.03 21.97 -7.72
CA ARG A 70 27.75 21.01 -6.89
C ARG A 70 26.83 19.87 -6.49
N LEU A 71 27.33 18.66 -6.39
CA LEU A 71 26.52 17.48 -6.10
C LEU A 71 26.77 16.95 -4.68
N PHE A 72 25.78 17.05 -3.81
CA PHE A 72 25.79 16.37 -2.54
C PHE A 72 25.36 14.92 -2.75
N VAL A 73 26.15 13.95 -2.27
CA VAL A 73 25.91 12.51 -2.40
C VAL A 73 25.83 11.88 -1.03
N VAL A 74 24.75 11.13 -0.82
CA VAL A 74 24.54 10.32 0.38
C VAL A 74 25.17 8.95 0.17
N GLU A 75 26.16 8.62 1.01
CA GLU A 75 26.86 7.33 1.01
C GLU A 75 26.39 6.47 2.20
N MET A 76 25.76 5.33 1.90
CA MET A 76 25.24 4.40 2.91
C MET A 76 26.23 3.26 3.17
N ASN A 77 27.46 3.61 3.65
CA ASN A 77 28.51 2.63 3.86
C ASN A 77 28.22 1.63 4.98
N ASP A 78 27.24 1.90 5.84
CA ASP A 78 26.75 1.00 6.89
C ASP A 78 25.69 -0.01 6.39
N TYR A 79 25.42 -0.07 5.09
CA TYR A 79 24.57 -1.11 4.48
C TYR A 79 25.37 -2.44 4.36
N PRO A 80 24.77 -3.63 4.64
CA PRO A 80 23.45 -3.78 5.25
C PRO A 80 23.52 -3.75 6.79
N TYR A 81 24.69 -3.84 7.39
CA TYR A 81 24.99 -3.77 8.82
C TYR A 81 26.48 -3.51 9.07
N THR A 82 26.81 -3.06 10.28
CA THR A 82 28.18 -3.04 10.83
C THR A 82 28.36 -4.00 12.00
N ASP A 83 27.25 -4.49 12.57
CA ASP A 83 27.23 -5.53 13.61
C ASP A 83 26.28 -6.67 13.20
N LYS A 84 26.90 -7.79 12.74
CA LYS A 84 26.14 -9.01 12.33
C LYS A 84 25.35 -9.64 13.48
N SER A 85 25.76 -9.45 14.73
CA SER A 85 25.10 -10.05 15.90
C SER A 85 23.69 -9.53 16.15
N THR A 86 23.36 -8.35 15.60
CA THR A 86 22.04 -7.71 15.72
C THR A 86 21.11 -8.06 14.57
N ASP A 87 21.54 -8.87 13.60
CA ASP A 87 20.74 -9.27 12.44
C ASP A 87 19.67 -10.31 12.82
N GLN A 88 18.66 -9.85 13.57
CA GLN A 88 17.52 -10.65 14.02
C GLN A 88 16.20 -9.99 13.59
N PRO A 89 15.25 -10.77 13.04
CA PRO A 89 13.95 -10.25 12.65
C PRO A 89 13.24 -9.53 13.81
N ASN A 90 12.68 -8.33 13.49
CA ASN A 90 11.93 -7.50 14.43
C ASN A 90 12.73 -6.93 15.64
N ARG A 91 14.04 -7.09 15.65
CA ARG A 91 14.91 -6.46 16.64
C ARG A 91 15.50 -5.16 16.10
N GLU A 92 15.42 -4.08 16.88
CA GLU A 92 16.06 -2.82 16.51
C GLU A 92 17.58 -2.92 16.55
N ARG A 93 18.24 -2.34 15.56
CA ARG A 93 19.70 -2.34 15.42
C ARG A 93 20.28 -1.13 16.15
N THR A 94 20.68 -1.33 17.38
CA THR A 94 21.20 -0.27 18.26
C THR A 94 22.72 -0.24 18.36
N THR A 95 23.42 -1.29 17.88
CA THR A 95 24.88 -1.45 18.00
C THR A 95 25.62 -1.28 16.68
N ASP A 96 24.89 -1.06 15.56
CA ASP A 96 25.51 -0.71 14.28
C ASP A 96 26.24 0.64 14.37
N LEU A 97 27.49 0.67 13.89
CA LEU A 97 28.30 1.89 13.86
C LEU A 97 27.79 2.82 12.74
N PRO A 98 27.64 4.12 13.02
CA PRO A 98 27.20 5.11 12.05
C PRO A 98 28.39 5.52 11.14
N ILE A 99 28.65 4.75 10.10
CA ILE A 99 29.74 5.03 9.15
C ILE A 99 29.30 5.65 7.82
N GLY A 100 28.01 5.92 7.68
CA GLY A 100 27.47 6.65 6.54
C GLY A 100 27.98 8.09 6.47
N LYS A 101 27.99 8.67 5.26
CA LYS A 101 28.60 9.99 4.98
C LYS A 101 27.76 10.77 3.98
N ILE A 102 28.04 12.08 3.94
CA ILE A 102 27.65 12.96 2.84
C ILE A 102 28.92 13.44 2.17
N ARG A 103 28.99 13.26 0.86
CA ARG A 103 30.06 13.84 0.02
C ARG A 103 29.57 15.06 -0.72
N LEU A 104 30.46 16.02 -0.92
CA LEU A 104 30.28 17.15 -1.83
C LEU A 104 31.23 16.97 -3.01
N LEU A 105 30.66 16.73 -4.20
CA LEU A 105 31.40 16.60 -5.46
C LEU A 105 31.39 17.92 -6.23
N VAL A 106 32.51 18.28 -6.81
CA VAL A 106 32.69 19.50 -7.59
C VAL A 106 33.38 19.17 -8.92
N ASP A 107 32.82 19.73 -10.01
CA ASP A 107 33.41 19.77 -11.35
C ASP A 107 34.17 21.10 -11.48
N ASP A 108 35.47 21.06 -11.25
CA ASP A 108 36.30 22.26 -11.18
C ASP A 108 36.63 22.87 -12.57
N ASN A 109 36.55 22.05 -13.65
CA ASN A 109 36.89 22.43 -14.99
C ASN A 109 35.68 22.60 -15.92
N ASP A 110 34.46 22.35 -15.40
CA ASP A 110 33.16 22.42 -16.09
C ASP A 110 33.09 21.52 -17.34
N ASP A 111 33.70 20.30 -17.28
CA ASP A 111 33.61 19.31 -18.35
C ASP A 111 32.46 18.31 -18.18
N GLY A 112 31.81 18.34 -17.01
CA GLY A 112 30.68 17.51 -16.65
C GLY A 112 31.09 16.19 -16.00
N VAL A 113 32.35 16.04 -15.61
CA VAL A 113 32.87 14.97 -14.77
C VAL A 113 33.36 15.59 -13.47
N PHE A 114 33.09 14.96 -12.34
CA PHE A 114 33.50 15.51 -11.06
C PHE A 114 35.00 15.24 -10.80
N ASP A 115 35.72 16.28 -10.50
CA ASP A 115 37.20 16.24 -10.27
C ASP A 115 37.53 16.04 -8.79
N ARG A 116 36.71 16.59 -7.89
CA ARG A 116 37.00 16.70 -6.47
C ARG A 116 35.83 16.23 -5.59
N SER A 117 36.17 15.59 -4.49
CA SER A 117 35.21 15.10 -3.48
C SER A 117 35.67 15.49 -2.07
N THR A 118 34.83 16.19 -1.33
CA THR A 118 35.01 16.52 0.08
C THR A 118 34.02 15.72 0.94
N ILE A 119 34.39 15.28 2.14
CA ILE A 119 33.45 14.72 3.09
C ILE A 119 32.75 15.86 3.80
N PHE A 120 31.56 16.20 3.40
CA PHE A 120 30.72 17.24 3.98
C PHE A 120 30.25 16.91 5.40
N ALA A 121 29.84 15.66 5.62
CA ALA A 121 29.48 15.16 6.95
C ALA A 121 29.77 13.66 7.07
N ARG A 122 30.10 13.20 8.27
CA ARG A 122 30.39 11.80 8.59
C ARG A 122 29.59 11.35 9.81
N ASP A 123 29.72 10.08 10.16
CA ASP A 123 29.12 9.47 11.36
C ASP A 123 27.58 9.57 11.34
N LEU A 124 26.99 9.30 10.17
CA LEU A 124 25.54 9.22 9.96
C LEU A 124 25.11 7.75 9.92
N SER A 125 23.99 7.47 10.56
CA SER A 125 23.42 6.12 10.58
C SER A 125 22.38 5.96 9.49
N TRP A 126 22.57 4.99 8.58
CA TRP A 126 21.66 4.68 7.48
C TRP A 126 21.12 5.92 6.75
N PRO A 127 21.98 6.81 6.22
CA PRO A 127 21.52 7.98 5.49
C PRO A 127 20.94 7.57 4.13
N THR A 128 19.75 8.10 3.77
CA THR A 128 18.97 7.63 2.61
C THR A 128 18.16 8.71 1.89
N GLY A 129 18.22 9.95 2.34
CA GLY A 129 17.52 11.05 1.68
C GLY A 129 18.19 12.38 1.94
N ILE A 130 18.16 13.27 0.96
CA ILE A 130 18.81 14.57 1.02
C ILE A 130 18.03 15.63 0.24
N VAL A 131 18.02 16.86 0.75
CA VAL A 131 17.53 18.03 0.03
C VAL A 131 18.33 19.27 0.45
N VAL A 132 18.63 20.15 -0.49
CA VAL A 132 19.40 21.38 -0.25
C VAL A 132 18.49 22.51 0.22
N TRP A 133 18.94 23.27 1.22
CA TRP A 133 18.28 24.45 1.73
C TRP A 133 19.32 25.46 2.26
N LYS A 134 19.29 26.69 1.77
CA LYS A 134 20.30 27.72 2.15
C LYS A 134 21.73 27.17 2.02
N ASP A 135 22.58 27.44 3.00
CA ASP A 135 23.97 27.01 3.03
C ASP A 135 24.15 25.61 3.66
N GLY A 136 23.13 24.76 3.56
CA GLY A 136 23.11 23.43 4.18
C GLY A 136 22.16 22.44 3.52
N ILE A 137 21.94 21.36 4.22
CA ILE A 137 21.15 20.24 3.73
C ILE A 137 20.28 19.64 4.84
N PHE A 138 19.07 19.19 4.50
CA PHE A 138 18.33 18.25 5.34
C PHE A 138 18.66 16.83 4.90
N VAL A 139 18.92 15.95 5.88
CA VAL A 139 19.29 14.54 5.63
C VAL A 139 18.42 13.60 6.46
N ALA A 140 17.75 12.65 5.80
CA ALA A 140 17.13 11.53 6.48
C ALA A 140 18.21 10.47 6.73
N ALA A 141 18.55 10.27 8.01
CA ALA A 141 19.56 9.31 8.48
C ALA A 141 19.02 8.63 9.75
N THR A 142 18.33 7.51 9.56
CA THR A 142 17.59 6.80 10.62
C THR A 142 18.49 6.46 11.82
N PRO A 143 18.13 6.82 13.09
CA PRO A 143 16.77 7.18 13.54
C PRO A 143 16.39 8.66 13.40
N ASP A 144 17.22 9.51 12.81
CA ASP A 144 17.10 10.95 12.88
C ASP A 144 16.81 11.59 11.51
N LEU A 145 16.23 12.80 11.57
CA LEU A 145 16.21 13.78 10.49
C LEU A 145 17.12 14.93 10.90
N TRP A 146 18.17 15.17 10.12
CA TRP A 146 19.21 16.13 10.44
C TRP A 146 19.09 17.42 9.65
N TRP A 147 19.44 18.54 10.26
CA TRP A 147 19.88 19.77 9.62
C TRP A 147 21.41 19.85 9.73
N LEU A 148 22.09 19.95 8.58
CA LEU A 148 23.55 20.07 8.50
C LEU A 148 23.88 21.33 7.68
N GLN A 149 24.76 22.20 8.22
CA GLN A 149 25.12 23.48 7.57
C GLN A 149 26.62 23.70 7.61
N ASP A 150 27.16 24.17 6.49
CA ASP A 150 28.51 24.67 6.29
C ASP A 150 28.48 26.18 6.49
N ALA A 151 28.93 26.64 7.66
CA ALA A 151 28.80 28.03 8.07
C ALA A 151 29.96 28.92 7.62
N ASP A 152 31.13 28.33 7.35
CA ASP A 152 32.30 29.05 6.90
C ASP A 152 32.68 28.78 5.42
N HIS A 153 31.85 27.98 4.72
CA HIS A 153 31.96 27.65 3.29
C HIS A 153 33.24 26.89 2.91
N ASP A 154 33.78 26.08 3.81
CA ASP A 154 34.94 25.22 3.56
C ASP A 154 34.56 23.84 2.94
N GLY A 155 33.31 23.57 2.84
CA GLY A 155 32.74 22.30 2.30
C GLY A 155 32.56 21.22 3.36
N ILE A 156 32.58 21.57 4.66
CA ILE A 156 32.33 20.66 5.80
C ILE A 156 31.24 21.28 6.67
N ALA A 157 30.34 20.44 7.20
CA ALA A 157 29.26 20.90 8.07
C ALA A 157 29.70 21.00 9.53
N GLU A 158 29.79 22.24 10.07
CA GLU A 158 30.02 22.53 11.48
C GLU A 158 28.73 22.42 12.29
N ILE A 159 27.61 22.87 11.73
CA ILE A 159 26.31 22.81 12.39
C ILE A 159 25.66 21.47 12.08
N ARG A 160 25.40 20.68 13.12
CA ARG A 160 24.79 19.36 13.02
C ARG A 160 23.66 19.26 14.06
N GLN A 161 22.42 19.38 13.61
CA GLN A 161 21.26 19.43 14.48
C GLN A 161 20.24 18.36 14.09
N PRO A 162 19.93 17.36 14.96
CA PRO A 162 18.80 16.48 14.75
C PRO A 162 17.51 17.29 15.02
N ILE A 163 16.66 17.45 14.03
CA ILE A 163 15.38 18.16 14.16
C ILE A 163 14.23 17.23 14.53
N LEU A 164 14.39 15.93 14.26
CA LEU A 164 13.44 14.87 14.60
C LEU A 164 14.21 13.57 14.84
N THR A 165 13.75 12.75 15.78
CA THR A 165 14.30 11.43 16.09
C THR A 165 13.18 10.41 16.32
N GLY A 166 13.52 9.11 16.26
CA GLY A 166 12.61 8.02 16.60
C GLY A 166 12.10 7.20 15.43
N PHE A 167 12.64 7.37 14.23
CA PHE A 167 12.43 6.40 13.13
C PHE A 167 13.08 5.06 13.49
N ARG A 168 12.35 3.96 13.33
CA ARG A 168 12.82 2.64 13.78
C ARG A 168 13.89 2.04 12.87
N LYS A 169 14.96 1.49 13.48
CA LYS A 169 16.05 0.79 12.80
C LYS A 169 15.78 -0.72 12.74
N LEU A 170 14.80 -1.16 11.96
CA LEU A 170 14.47 -2.58 11.78
C LEU A 170 15.03 -3.13 10.47
N ASN A 171 14.34 -2.86 9.38
CA ASN A 171 14.74 -3.27 8.04
C ASN A 171 15.48 -2.12 7.35
N VAL A 172 16.73 -2.33 6.99
CA VAL A 172 17.62 -1.33 6.37
C VAL A 172 17.10 -0.82 5.03
N GLN A 173 16.28 -1.60 4.33
CA GLN A 173 15.65 -1.23 3.05
C GLN A 173 14.24 -0.62 3.22
N ALA A 174 13.83 -0.29 4.45
CA ALA A 174 12.48 0.19 4.74
C ALA A 174 12.47 1.42 5.67
N VAL A 175 13.54 2.17 5.65
CA VAL A 175 13.76 3.39 6.44
C VAL A 175 13.20 4.63 5.75
N ALA A 176 13.12 5.76 6.46
CA ALA A 176 12.81 7.06 5.86
C ALA A 176 13.81 7.39 4.74
N ASN A 177 13.33 7.87 3.57
CA ASN A 177 14.19 8.04 2.40
C ASN A 177 13.66 9.10 1.43
N ASN A 178 14.42 9.40 0.37
CA ASN A 178 14.04 10.24 -0.76
C ASN A 178 13.29 11.52 -0.36
N LEU A 179 14.00 12.45 0.25
CA LEU A 179 13.49 13.80 0.50
C LEU A 179 13.27 14.52 -0.83
N LEU A 180 12.12 15.20 -0.97
CA LEU A 180 11.68 15.87 -2.18
C LEU A 180 11.21 17.30 -1.85
N TRP A 181 11.72 18.30 -2.56
CA TRP A 181 11.18 19.65 -2.53
C TRP A 181 9.85 19.72 -3.29
N THR A 182 8.79 20.18 -2.64
CA THR A 182 7.44 20.24 -3.22
C THR A 182 7.06 21.64 -3.68
N LEU A 183 6.02 21.75 -4.51
CA LEU A 183 5.54 23.02 -5.05
C LEU A 183 5.15 24.04 -3.96
N ASP A 184 4.61 23.57 -2.84
CA ASP A 184 4.19 24.37 -1.68
C ASP A 184 5.35 24.74 -0.74
N HIS A 185 6.57 24.57 -1.20
CA HIS A 185 7.81 24.86 -0.47
C HIS A 185 7.96 24.10 0.86
N HIS A 186 7.38 22.91 0.95
CA HIS A 186 7.68 21.94 1.99
C HIS A 186 8.68 20.89 1.50
N ILE A 187 9.27 20.18 2.43
CA ILE A 187 10.09 19.00 2.15
C ILE A 187 9.25 17.77 2.47
N CYS A 188 9.01 16.92 1.47
CA CYS A 188 8.29 15.66 1.59
C CYS A 188 9.28 14.50 1.62
N GLY A 189 9.11 13.55 2.54
CA GLY A 189 9.93 12.34 2.62
C GLY A 189 9.09 11.07 2.54
N ALA A 190 9.62 10.03 1.89
CA ALA A 190 9.10 8.69 2.01
C ALA A 190 9.39 8.16 3.43
N GLY A 191 8.36 7.70 4.14
CA GLY A 191 8.51 7.32 5.55
C GLY A 191 9.01 5.90 5.76
N GLY A 192 9.15 5.10 4.71
CA GLY A 192 9.48 3.68 4.83
C GLY A 192 8.32 2.87 5.43
N THR A 193 8.61 1.61 5.75
CA THR A 193 7.61 0.72 6.39
C THR A 193 7.96 0.34 7.81
N ASN A 194 9.11 0.76 8.34
CA ASN A 194 9.52 0.50 9.72
C ASN A 194 8.69 1.29 10.75
N GLY A 195 8.18 2.47 10.36
CA GLY A 195 7.48 3.37 11.27
C GLY A 195 8.38 4.00 12.34
N GLY A 196 7.78 4.45 13.44
CA GLY A 196 8.54 5.05 14.54
C GLY A 196 7.67 5.68 15.62
N LEU A 197 8.34 6.11 16.69
CA LEU A 197 7.79 6.95 17.76
C LEU A 197 8.58 8.25 17.76
N LEU A 198 8.04 9.26 17.05
CA LEU A 198 8.77 10.45 16.67
C LEU A 198 8.71 11.53 17.75
N SER A 199 9.84 12.20 18.01
CA SER A 199 9.97 13.34 18.89
C SER A 199 11.04 14.29 18.36
N GLY A 200 10.97 15.57 18.73
CA GLY A 200 11.98 16.56 18.32
C GLY A 200 11.42 17.94 18.07
N THR A 201 12.30 18.88 17.70
CA THR A 201 11.98 20.29 17.47
C THR A 201 11.18 20.52 16.17
N ALA A 202 11.10 19.52 15.28
CA ALA A 202 10.31 19.61 14.07
C ALA A 202 8.80 19.52 14.33
N LEU A 203 8.38 18.98 15.48
CA LEU A 203 6.97 18.87 15.85
C LEU A 203 6.44 20.19 16.40
N ASP A 204 5.16 20.47 16.12
CA ASP A 204 4.46 21.58 16.75
C ASP A 204 4.31 21.34 18.27
N PRO A 205 4.37 22.40 19.11
CA PRO A 205 4.33 22.28 20.58
C PRO A 205 3.07 21.58 21.13
N HIS A 206 1.99 21.55 20.35
CA HIS A 206 0.73 20.91 20.72
C HIS A 206 0.57 19.49 20.17
N THR A 207 1.53 19.01 19.38
CA THR A 207 1.52 17.64 18.86
C THR A 207 1.77 16.66 20.01
N PRO A 208 0.92 15.63 20.20
CA PRO A 208 1.20 14.57 21.17
C PRO A 208 2.56 13.92 20.89
N THR A 209 3.42 13.87 21.90
CA THR A 209 4.76 13.24 21.79
C THR A 209 4.87 12.03 22.71
N PRO A 210 5.42 10.90 22.22
CA PRO A 210 5.89 10.70 20.86
C PRO A 210 4.76 10.56 19.84
N LEU A 211 4.94 11.15 18.64
CA LEU A 211 4.03 10.96 17.52
C LEU A 211 4.23 9.57 16.90
N THR A 212 3.18 8.75 16.91
CA THR A 212 3.23 7.42 16.30
C THR A 212 3.15 7.52 14.78
N MET A 213 4.14 6.97 14.09
CA MET A 213 4.18 6.85 12.64
C MET A 213 4.13 5.37 12.23
N SER A 214 3.19 5.01 11.35
CA SER A 214 3.04 3.65 10.81
C SER A 214 2.59 3.71 9.36
N ARG A 215 3.43 3.27 8.43
CA ARG A 215 3.15 3.25 6.98
C ARG A 215 2.63 4.59 6.43
N HIS A 216 3.16 5.69 6.92
CA HIS A 216 2.91 7.03 6.44
C HIS A 216 4.16 7.61 5.82
N ASP A 217 3.99 8.50 4.86
CA ASP A 217 5.02 9.43 4.47
C ASP A 217 4.89 10.70 5.32
N PHE A 218 5.76 11.67 5.12
CA PHE A 218 5.75 12.88 5.93
C PHE A 218 6.13 14.13 5.11
N ARG A 219 5.78 15.30 5.63
CA ARG A 219 6.30 16.58 5.16
C ARG A 219 6.64 17.49 6.33
N PHE A 220 7.50 18.45 6.08
CA PHE A 220 7.86 19.49 7.04
C PHE A 220 8.28 20.78 6.33
N SER A 221 8.17 21.91 7.03
CA SER A 221 8.63 23.20 6.54
C SER A 221 10.15 23.32 6.69
N PRO A 222 10.88 23.85 5.73
CA PRO A 222 12.31 24.18 5.90
C PRO A 222 12.51 25.37 6.85
N LEU A 223 11.45 26.18 7.05
CA LEU A 223 11.42 27.26 8.03
C LEU A 223 11.12 26.66 9.40
N GLY A 224 11.86 27.02 10.41
CA GLY A 224 11.61 26.52 11.77
C GLY A 224 12.71 26.88 12.73
N PRO A 225 12.73 26.43 14.00
CA PRO A 225 11.71 25.61 14.68
C PRO A 225 10.46 26.40 15.11
N PRO A 226 9.28 25.74 15.19
CA PRO A 226 8.99 24.38 14.76
C PRO A 226 8.95 24.27 13.21
N HIS A 227 9.24 23.06 12.70
CA HIS A 227 9.21 22.79 11.27
C HIS A 227 7.83 22.29 10.77
N HIS A 228 6.82 22.35 11.59
CA HIS A 228 5.44 21.94 11.28
C HIS A 228 5.36 20.55 10.62
N PHE A 229 6.03 19.56 11.21
CA PHE A 229 6.05 18.19 10.72
C PHE A 229 4.66 17.57 10.68
N GLN A 230 4.30 16.98 9.56
CA GLN A 230 2.99 16.36 9.31
C GLN A 230 3.14 14.98 8.68
N LEU A 231 2.28 14.04 9.09
CA LEU A 231 2.14 12.75 8.41
C LEU A 231 1.34 12.93 7.11
N LEU A 232 1.71 12.17 6.08
CA LEU A 232 1.05 12.12 4.78
C LEU A 232 0.57 10.70 4.46
N SER A 233 -0.39 10.59 3.57
CA SER A 233 -0.69 9.33 2.88
C SER A 233 0.56 8.85 2.14
N GLY A 234 0.81 7.51 2.17
CA GLY A 234 1.98 6.94 1.51
C GLY A 234 2.43 5.64 2.15
N GLY A 235 3.67 5.60 2.62
CA GLY A 235 4.34 4.40 3.12
C GLY A 235 5.22 3.77 2.06
N ALA A 236 5.88 4.61 1.25
CA ALA A 236 6.84 4.19 0.23
C ALA A 236 8.02 3.46 0.85
N ARG A 237 8.43 2.34 0.25
CA ARG A 237 9.58 1.60 0.73
C ARG A 237 10.91 2.24 0.30
N PHE A 238 11.06 2.56 -0.99
CA PHE A 238 12.22 3.29 -1.47
C PHE A 238 11.92 3.97 -2.81
N GLY A 239 11.56 5.23 -2.76
CA GLY A 239 11.30 6.07 -3.94
C GLY A 239 10.12 7.00 -3.74
N ASN A 240 10.33 8.27 -4.08
CA ASN A 240 9.36 9.34 -3.93
C ASN A 240 9.65 10.40 -4.99
N THR A 241 8.71 10.65 -5.87
CA THR A 241 8.84 11.62 -6.97
C THR A 241 7.54 12.36 -7.22
N ALA A 242 7.61 13.47 -7.93
CA ALA A 242 6.44 14.19 -8.41
C ALA A 242 6.60 14.58 -9.89
N ASP A 243 5.48 14.72 -10.60
CA ASP A 243 5.47 15.34 -11.92
C ASP A 243 5.47 16.88 -11.83
N ASP A 244 5.45 17.56 -12.98
CA ASP A 244 5.41 19.03 -13.05
C ASP A 244 4.15 19.66 -12.44
N TRP A 245 3.14 18.84 -12.16
CA TRP A 245 1.83 19.25 -11.63
C TRP A 245 1.64 18.87 -10.16
N GLY A 246 2.70 18.43 -9.47
CA GLY A 246 2.67 18.03 -8.08
C GLY A 246 1.92 16.73 -7.79
N ASN A 247 1.63 15.91 -8.81
CA ASN A 247 1.14 14.56 -8.58
C ASN A 247 2.29 13.71 -8.05
N ARG A 248 2.08 13.07 -6.88
CA ARG A 248 3.11 12.32 -6.19
C ARG A 248 3.04 10.84 -6.51
N PHE A 249 4.19 10.27 -6.88
CA PHE A 249 4.34 8.84 -7.17
C PHE A 249 5.38 8.23 -6.24
N ILE A 250 5.08 7.03 -5.77
CA ILE A 250 5.95 6.23 -4.90
C ILE A 250 6.10 4.83 -5.49
N CYS A 251 7.10 4.07 -5.01
CA CYS A 251 7.20 2.65 -5.31
C CYS A 251 7.36 1.81 -4.04
N ASN A 252 6.92 0.59 -4.16
CA ASN A 252 7.15 -0.48 -3.20
C ASN A 252 7.79 -1.66 -3.95
N ILE A 253 8.36 -2.62 -3.23
CA ILE A 253 9.15 -3.74 -3.79
C ILE A 253 8.53 -4.32 -5.07
N ARG A 254 7.21 -4.43 -5.14
CA ARG A 254 6.46 -5.09 -6.22
C ARG A 254 5.41 -4.21 -6.88
N ASN A 255 5.14 -3.04 -6.32
CA ASN A 255 4.28 -2.04 -6.93
C ASN A 255 5.18 -0.97 -7.52
N PRO A 256 5.51 -1.07 -8.82
CA PRO A 256 6.53 -0.24 -9.43
C PRO A 256 6.17 1.23 -9.43
N VAL A 257 4.89 1.57 -9.60
CA VAL A 257 4.40 2.94 -9.61
C VAL A 257 3.05 3.01 -8.93
N GLN A 258 2.97 3.74 -7.82
CA GLN A 258 1.74 4.04 -7.10
C GLN A 258 1.51 5.54 -7.04
N HIS A 259 0.32 6.00 -7.42
CA HIS A 259 -0.08 7.40 -7.27
C HIS A 259 -0.68 7.63 -5.88
N VAL A 260 -0.18 8.60 -5.13
CA VAL A 260 -0.72 9.00 -3.83
C VAL A 260 -1.82 10.03 -4.09
N LEU A 261 -3.07 9.58 -4.11
CA LEU A 261 -4.19 10.36 -4.60
C LEU A 261 -4.98 11.08 -3.50
N LEU A 262 -5.29 10.37 -2.39
CA LEU A 262 -6.10 10.93 -1.30
C LEU A 262 -5.21 11.45 -0.17
N PRO A 263 -5.26 12.77 0.14
CA PRO A 263 -4.53 13.33 1.29
C PRO A 263 -5.06 12.79 2.62
N LEU A 264 -4.16 12.57 3.57
CA LEU A 264 -4.47 11.96 4.87
C LEU A 264 -5.51 12.75 5.67
N GLU A 265 -5.45 14.07 5.64
CA GLU A 265 -6.39 14.95 6.34
C GLU A 265 -7.84 14.81 5.85
N HIS A 266 -8.05 14.40 4.60
CA HIS A 266 -9.40 14.15 4.06
C HIS A 266 -9.92 12.76 4.43
N LEU A 267 -9.03 11.76 4.58
CA LEU A 267 -9.42 10.40 4.96
C LEU A 267 -10.05 10.32 6.35
N SER A 268 -9.57 11.13 7.28
CA SER A 268 -10.03 11.13 8.69
C SER A 268 -11.27 11.99 8.95
N ARG A 269 -11.72 12.79 7.96
CA ARG A 269 -12.84 13.74 8.16
C ARG A 269 -14.16 13.06 8.47
N ASN A 270 -14.49 12.00 7.74
CA ASN A 270 -15.72 11.27 7.93
C ASN A 270 -15.44 9.94 8.66
N PRO A 271 -15.58 9.88 10.00
CA PRO A 271 -15.25 8.68 10.77
C PRO A 271 -16.20 7.50 10.50
N HIS A 272 -17.35 7.75 9.86
CA HIS A 272 -18.34 6.72 9.53
C HIS A 272 -18.18 6.17 8.10
N PHE A 273 -17.30 6.78 7.29
CA PHE A 273 -17.00 6.34 5.93
C PHE A 273 -15.59 5.71 5.85
N ASN A 274 -15.50 4.55 5.23
CA ASN A 274 -14.21 3.94 4.92
C ASN A 274 -13.83 4.22 3.46
N PRO A 275 -12.89 5.14 3.20
CA PRO A 275 -12.49 5.50 1.83
C PRO A 275 -11.61 4.46 1.14
N GLY A 276 -11.15 3.40 1.83
CA GLY A 276 -10.19 2.43 1.29
C GLY A 276 -8.75 2.95 1.27
N SER A 277 -7.94 2.41 0.34
CA SER A 277 -6.54 2.82 0.19
C SER A 277 -6.43 4.22 -0.41
N PRO A 278 -5.55 5.11 0.12
CA PRO A 278 -5.24 6.39 -0.50
C PRO A 278 -4.33 6.26 -1.74
N LEU A 279 -3.80 5.06 -1.99
CA LEU A 279 -2.88 4.76 -3.08
C LEU A 279 -3.61 4.09 -4.23
N HIS A 280 -3.25 4.47 -5.45
CA HIS A 280 -3.68 3.82 -6.68
C HIS A 280 -2.50 3.16 -7.39
N ASP A 281 -2.60 1.86 -7.66
CA ASP A 281 -1.63 1.14 -8.47
C ASP A 281 -1.79 1.56 -9.94
N VAL A 282 -0.81 2.30 -10.44
CA VAL A 282 -0.84 2.85 -11.80
C VAL A 282 -0.54 1.79 -12.85
N ALA A 283 0.29 0.80 -12.50
CA ALA A 283 0.66 -0.30 -13.38
C ALA A 283 -0.34 -1.46 -13.29
N ALA A 284 -0.93 -1.85 -14.41
CA ALA A 284 -1.89 -2.96 -14.46
C ALA A 284 -1.31 -4.33 -14.06
N SER A 285 0.02 -4.52 -14.22
CA SER A 285 0.72 -5.75 -13.86
C SER A 285 0.95 -5.92 -12.36
N GLY A 286 0.85 -4.84 -11.57
CA GLY A 286 1.09 -4.86 -10.12
C GLY A 286 2.43 -5.55 -9.78
N ASP A 287 2.38 -6.52 -8.89
CA ASP A 287 3.52 -7.31 -8.40
C ASP A 287 4.03 -8.40 -9.38
N GLN A 288 3.50 -8.48 -10.58
CA GLN A 288 3.83 -9.51 -11.58
C GLN A 288 4.48 -8.92 -12.85
N LEU A 289 5.10 -7.75 -12.73
CA LEU A 289 5.74 -7.09 -13.85
C LEU A 289 6.92 -7.94 -14.36
N PRO A 290 6.86 -8.47 -15.62
CA PRO A 290 7.98 -9.17 -16.21
C PRO A 290 9.14 -8.21 -16.43
N VAL A 291 10.39 -8.65 -16.17
CA VAL A 291 11.62 -7.89 -16.48
C VAL A 291 12.60 -8.72 -17.28
N PHE A 292 13.37 -8.04 -18.14
CA PHE A 292 14.26 -8.64 -19.14
C PHE A 292 15.71 -8.28 -18.85
N ARG A 293 16.32 -8.98 -17.87
CA ARG A 293 17.72 -8.79 -17.49
C ARG A 293 18.67 -9.38 -18.53
N THR A 294 19.89 -8.83 -18.61
CA THR A 294 20.99 -9.36 -19.46
C THR A 294 22.11 -10.00 -18.64
N SER A 295 22.21 -9.68 -17.37
CA SER A 295 23.13 -10.35 -16.42
C SER A 295 22.65 -11.77 -16.08
N PRO A 296 23.53 -12.72 -15.76
CA PRO A 296 23.13 -14.02 -15.24
C PRO A 296 22.52 -13.87 -13.84
N PRO A 297 21.56 -14.72 -13.46
CA PRO A 297 21.08 -14.74 -12.07
C PRO A 297 22.22 -15.08 -11.11
N GLU A 298 22.23 -14.43 -9.94
CA GLU A 298 23.23 -14.73 -8.89
C GLU A 298 23.10 -16.17 -8.39
N ALA A 299 24.23 -16.84 -8.15
CA ALA A 299 24.25 -18.26 -7.75
C ALA A 299 23.41 -18.52 -6.49
N TRP A 300 23.45 -17.64 -5.49
CA TRP A 300 22.65 -17.78 -4.28
C TRP A 300 21.13 -17.66 -4.57
N ARG A 301 20.71 -16.80 -5.51
CA ARG A 301 19.29 -16.69 -5.92
C ARG A 301 18.82 -17.95 -6.62
N ILE A 302 19.67 -18.59 -7.46
CA ILE A 302 19.36 -19.86 -8.10
C ILE A 302 19.18 -20.96 -7.06
N ILE A 303 20.08 -21.03 -6.08
CA ILE A 303 20.01 -22.02 -4.99
C ILE A 303 18.78 -21.75 -4.12
N ASN A 304 18.53 -20.51 -3.75
CA ASN A 304 17.38 -20.13 -2.94
C ASN A 304 16.06 -20.43 -3.69
N ALA A 305 15.95 -20.07 -4.95
CA ALA A 305 14.78 -20.38 -5.78
C ALA A 305 14.57 -21.91 -5.91
N ALA A 306 15.62 -22.70 -6.11
CA ALA A 306 15.54 -24.14 -6.14
C ALA A 306 15.10 -24.74 -4.79
N ARG A 307 15.56 -24.20 -3.68
CA ARG A 307 15.13 -24.59 -2.32
C ARG A 307 13.67 -24.20 -2.08
N LEU A 308 13.26 -23.02 -2.52
CA LEU A 308 11.89 -22.54 -2.41
C LEU A 308 10.91 -23.36 -3.26
N THR A 309 11.35 -23.89 -4.38
CA THR A 309 10.59 -24.89 -5.15
C THR A 309 10.55 -26.26 -4.48
N GLY A 310 11.55 -26.60 -3.64
CA GLY A 310 11.67 -27.87 -2.90
C GLY A 310 11.28 -27.84 -1.42
N GLN A 311 11.69 -26.82 -0.66
CA GLN A 311 11.60 -26.78 0.83
C GLN A 311 11.51 -25.37 1.44
N GLY A 312 11.10 -24.32 0.69
CA GLY A 312 11.28 -22.92 1.06
C GLY A 312 10.49 -22.35 2.24
N ASP A 313 10.97 -21.23 2.77
CA ASP A 313 10.32 -20.46 3.83
C ASP A 313 8.98 -19.89 3.35
N PRO A 314 7.86 -20.13 4.06
CA PRO A 314 6.53 -19.61 3.69
C PRO A 314 6.44 -18.08 3.67
N ARG A 315 7.36 -17.39 4.34
CA ARG A 315 7.39 -15.93 4.43
C ARG A 315 7.96 -15.23 3.20
N MET A 316 8.52 -16.00 2.26
CA MET A 316 9.18 -15.42 1.09
C MET A 316 8.22 -15.09 -0.04
N PRO A 317 8.37 -13.89 -0.65
CA PRO A 317 7.55 -13.46 -1.77
C PRO A 317 7.70 -14.31 -3.04
N ARG A 318 6.67 -14.34 -3.84
CA ARG A 318 6.59 -15.10 -5.10
C ARG A 318 7.69 -14.74 -6.11
N SER A 319 8.06 -13.46 -6.19
CA SER A 319 9.10 -12.96 -7.08
C SER A 319 10.51 -13.44 -6.68
N GLU A 320 10.71 -13.84 -5.44
CA GLU A 320 11.98 -14.40 -4.96
C GLU A 320 12.13 -15.90 -5.25
N LYS A 321 11.05 -16.56 -5.67
CA LYS A 321 11.04 -17.99 -6.09
C LYS A 321 11.52 -18.21 -7.50
N ASN A 322 11.60 -17.14 -8.29
CA ASN A 322 12.22 -17.16 -9.60
C ASN A 322 13.54 -16.41 -9.50
N ALA A 323 14.64 -17.07 -9.79
CA ALA A 323 15.96 -16.45 -9.78
C ALA A 323 16.07 -15.25 -10.75
N ALA A 324 15.16 -15.13 -11.71
CA ALA A 324 15.07 -14.03 -12.67
C ALA A 324 13.68 -13.96 -13.33
N GLY A 325 13.36 -12.85 -13.99
CA GLY A 325 12.21 -12.71 -14.90
C GLY A 325 11.05 -11.88 -14.36
N TYR A 326 11.08 -11.48 -13.10
CA TYR A 326 10.05 -10.60 -12.51
C TYR A 326 10.70 -9.48 -11.71
N LEU A 327 10.00 -8.34 -11.63
CA LEU A 327 10.41 -7.21 -10.78
C LEU A 327 10.38 -7.63 -9.31
N THR A 328 11.53 -7.50 -8.64
CA THR A 328 11.67 -7.94 -7.24
C THR A 328 12.07 -6.85 -6.27
N SER A 329 12.73 -5.80 -6.76
CA SER A 329 13.41 -4.82 -5.92
C SER A 329 13.28 -3.42 -6.51
N ALA A 330 12.02 -3.00 -6.82
CA ALA A 330 11.75 -1.68 -7.36
C ALA A 330 12.24 -0.58 -6.43
N CYS A 331 13.01 0.36 -6.96
CA CYS A 331 13.51 1.52 -6.23
C CYS A 331 13.73 2.73 -7.14
N GLY A 332 13.89 3.89 -6.55
CA GLY A 332 14.23 5.12 -7.26
C GLY A 332 13.20 5.56 -8.30
N VAL A 333 11.88 5.34 -8.05
CA VAL A 333 10.85 5.81 -9.00
C VAL A 333 11.01 7.29 -9.29
N THR A 334 11.10 7.66 -10.59
CA THR A 334 11.36 9.04 -11.01
C THR A 334 10.60 9.37 -12.28
N VAL A 335 9.77 10.40 -12.24
CA VAL A 335 9.14 10.97 -13.44
C VAL A 335 10.15 11.91 -14.10
N TYR A 336 10.47 11.70 -15.38
CA TYR A 336 11.40 12.56 -16.08
C TYR A 336 10.82 13.96 -16.32
N ARG A 337 11.54 14.98 -15.86
CA ARG A 337 11.15 16.40 -15.93
C ARG A 337 12.22 17.29 -16.55
N GLY A 338 13.26 16.69 -17.13
CA GLY A 338 14.35 17.40 -17.81
C GLY A 338 13.96 17.88 -19.23
N ASP A 339 14.91 18.49 -19.90
CA ASP A 339 14.75 19.00 -21.28
C ASP A 339 15.86 18.57 -22.24
N ALA A 340 16.81 17.77 -21.77
CA ALA A 340 17.86 17.21 -22.62
C ALA A 340 17.34 16.10 -23.55
N TRP A 341 16.32 15.37 -23.11
CA TRP A 341 15.72 14.27 -23.87
C TRP A 341 14.50 14.76 -24.67
N PRO A 342 14.09 14.02 -25.73
CA PRO A 342 12.92 14.38 -26.52
C PRO A 342 11.65 14.59 -25.67
N PRO A 343 10.75 15.49 -26.08
CA PRO A 343 9.58 15.87 -25.28
C PRO A 343 8.66 14.70 -24.86
N GLU A 344 8.60 13.61 -25.64
CA GLU A 344 7.81 12.43 -25.35
C GLU A 344 8.26 11.67 -24.09
N PHE A 345 9.46 11.95 -23.57
CA PHE A 345 9.94 11.36 -22.32
C PHE A 345 9.37 12.05 -21.07
N ARG A 346 8.80 13.24 -21.18
CA ARG A 346 8.34 14.02 -20.01
C ARG A 346 7.21 13.41 -19.23
N SER A 347 6.43 12.51 -19.78
CA SER A 347 5.40 11.76 -19.06
C SER A 347 5.79 10.31 -18.79
N GLN A 348 7.07 9.99 -18.94
CA GLN A 348 7.58 8.67 -18.62
C GLN A 348 8.11 8.62 -17.19
N VAL A 349 7.86 7.48 -16.55
CA VAL A 349 8.37 7.16 -15.23
C VAL A 349 9.43 6.07 -15.34
N PHE A 350 10.56 6.30 -14.72
CA PHE A 350 11.72 5.42 -14.64
C PHE A 350 11.81 4.82 -13.26
N LEU A 351 12.23 3.58 -13.17
CA LEU A 351 12.51 2.89 -11.91
C LEU A 351 13.62 1.86 -12.10
N SER A 352 14.37 1.62 -11.05
CA SER A 352 15.44 0.64 -11.03
C SER A 352 14.97 -0.67 -10.40
N ASP A 353 15.59 -1.79 -10.82
CA ASP A 353 15.57 -3.06 -10.10
C ASP A 353 17.01 -3.47 -9.79
N VAL A 354 17.41 -3.29 -8.53
CA VAL A 354 18.79 -3.58 -8.08
C VAL A 354 19.13 -5.07 -8.13
N ALA A 355 18.13 -5.95 -8.02
CA ALA A 355 18.32 -7.39 -8.09
C ALA A 355 18.46 -7.89 -9.52
N ALA A 356 17.83 -7.21 -10.48
CA ALA A 356 17.84 -7.56 -11.88
C ALA A 356 18.85 -6.76 -12.73
N ASN A 357 19.59 -5.83 -12.14
CA ASN A 357 20.63 -4.99 -12.78
C ASN A 357 20.08 -4.21 -13.99
N LEU A 358 18.94 -3.50 -13.81
CA LEU A 358 18.26 -2.83 -14.91
C LEU A 358 17.49 -1.58 -14.49
N VAL A 359 17.15 -0.78 -15.49
CA VAL A 359 16.21 0.33 -15.43
C VAL A 359 15.02 0.04 -16.32
N HIS A 360 13.84 0.04 -15.71
CA HIS A 360 12.55 -0.10 -16.36
C HIS A 360 11.89 1.25 -16.57
N ARG A 361 11.06 1.40 -17.63
CA ARG A 361 10.26 2.61 -17.83
C ARG A 361 8.83 2.32 -18.27
N GLN A 362 7.94 3.22 -17.90
CA GLN A 362 6.53 3.17 -18.28
C GLN A 362 6.04 4.54 -18.75
N GLN A 363 5.05 4.54 -19.65
CA GLN A 363 4.33 5.74 -20.08
C GLN A 363 3.14 5.95 -19.15
N LEU A 364 3.09 7.10 -18.47
CA LEU A 364 1.92 7.54 -17.73
C LEU A 364 0.87 8.11 -18.67
N THR A 365 -0.40 7.80 -18.41
CA THR A 365 -1.56 8.32 -19.14
C THR A 365 -2.64 8.73 -18.14
N PRO A 366 -3.18 9.96 -18.20
CA PRO A 366 -4.27 10.36 -17.31
C PRO A 366 -5.48 9.43 -17.43
N ALA A 367 -6.07 9.06 -16.28
CA ALA A 367 -7.24 8.18 -16.17
C ALA A 367 -8.16 8.70 -15.05
N GLY A 368 -9.09 9.57 -15.40
CA GLY A 368 -9.89 10.30 -14.42
C GLY A 368 -8.99 11.24 -13.58
N PRO A 369 -9.15 11.29 -12.26
CA PRO A 369 -8.28 12.10 -11.39
C PRO A 369 -6.92 11.45 -11.09
N THR A 370 -6.65 10.26 -11.63
CA THR A 370 -5.41 9.50 -11.45
C THR A 370 -4.77 9.14 -12.79
N PHE A 371 -3.95 8.09 -12.81
CA PHE A 371 -3.20 7.65 -13.98
C PHE A 371 -3.34 6.14 -14.19
N SER A 372 -3.14 5.73 -15.43
CA SER A 372 -2.76 4.37 -15.82
C SER A 372 -1.36 4.40 -16.43
N SER A 373 -0.70 3.26 -16.51
CA SER A 373 0.58 3.18 -17.19
C SER A 373 0.68 1.95 -18.09
N ARG A 374 1.62 2.02 -19.01
CA ARG A 374 1.99 0.89 -19.88
C ARG A 374 3.49 0.81 -20.05
N ARG A 375 4.02 -0.41 -20.14
CA ARG A 375 5.41 -0.68 -20.53
C ARG A 375 5.69 -0.09 -21.92
N ILE A 376 6.83 0.55 -22.08
CA ILE A 376 7.28 1.11 -23.35
C ILE A 376 8.11 0.08 -24.11
N ASP A 377 9.16 -0.44 -23.50
CA ASP A 377 10.10 -1.35 -24.12
C ASP A 377 9.58 -2.80 -24.09
N GLN A 378 9.23 -3.33 -25.26
CA GLN A 378 8.66 -4.67 -25.37
C GLN A 378 9.78 -5.72 -25.41
N ASN A 379 9.71 -6.73 -24.53
CA ASN A 379 10.68 -7.83 -24.42
C ASN A 379 12.14 -7.38 -24.15
N CYS A 380 12.32 -6.17 -23.62
CA CYS A 380 13.61 -5.61 -23.23
C CYS A 380 13.39 -4.53 -22.16
N GLU A 381 14.47 -3.93 -21.67
CA GLU A 381 14.42 -2.81 -20.71
C GLU A 381 15.11 -1.57 -21.30
N PHE A 382 14.87 -0.40 -20.69
CA PHE A 382 15.49 0.86 -21.12
C PHE A 382 17.01 0.80 -20.98
N LEU A 383 17.49 0.29 -19.85
CA LEU A 383 18.91 0.05 -19.58
C LEU A 383 19.07 -1.27 -18.85
N THR A 384 20.07 -2.06 -19.26
CA THR A 384 20.51 -3.28 -18.57
C THR A 384 22.02 -3.35 -18.54
N SER A 385 22.56 -4.09 -17.58
CA SER A 385 23.98 -4.45 -17.54
C SER A 385 24.15 -5.97 -17.56
N THR A 386 25.21 -6.46 -18.18
CA THR A 386 25.67 -7.85 -18.05
C THR A 386 26.47 -8.09 -16.79
N ASP A 387 26.86 -7.02 -16.09
CA ASP A 387 27.61 -7.04 -14.84
C ASP A 387 26.66 -7.14 -13.63
N ASN A 388 26.80 -8.18 -12.82
CA ASN A 388 26.00 -8.39 -11.61
C ASN A 388 26.32 -7.39 -10.49
N TRP A 389 27.44 -6.67 -10.57
CA TRP A 389 27.79 -5.65 -9.59
C TRP A 389 27.03 -4.33 -9.80
N PHE A 390 26.43 -4.12 -10.97
CA PHE A 390 25.60 -2.96 -11.25
C PHE A 390 24.35 -2.98 -10.37
N ARG A 391 24.23 -2.00 -9.45
CA ARG A 391 23.11 -1.89 -8.48
C ARG A 391 22.48 -0.50 -8.58
N PRO A 392 21.67 -0.25 -9.62
CA PRO A 392 21.02 1.06 -9.77
C PRO A 392 20.00 1.26 -8.68
N VAL A 393 20.12 2.32 -7.89
CA VAL A 393 19.27 2.57 -6.71
C VAL A 393 18.40 3.81 -6.83
N ASN A 394 18.84 4.84 -7.56
CA ASN A 394 18.10 6.11 -7.60
C ASN A 394 18.48 6.95 -8.84
N PHE A 395 17.65 7.96 -9.14
CA PHE A 395 17.87 8.92 -10.22
C PHE A 395 17.79 10.34 -9.70
N ILE A 396 18.59 11.22 -10.31
CA ILE A 396 18.65 12.66 -9.98
C ILE A 396 18.44 13.47 -11.25
N HIS A 397 17.55 14.46 -11.21
CA HIS A 397 17.44 15.47 -12.26
C HIS A 397 18.61 16.42 -12.18
N ALA A 398 19.29 16.59 -13.31
CA ALA A 398 20.51 17.40 -13.39
C ALA A 398 20.25 18.80 -13.98
N PRO A 399 21.13 19.79 -13.69
CA PRO A 399 21.08 21.12 -14.29
C PRO A 399 21.14 21.09 -15.83
N ASP A 400 21.84 20.13 -16.42
CA ASP A 400 21.97 19.94 -17.86
C ASP A 400 20.73 19.31 -18.54
N GLY A 401 19.71 18.97 -17.76
CA GLY A 401 18.44 18.41 -18.23
C GLY A 401 18.42 16.90 -18.41
N THR A 402 19.52 16.20 -18.09
CA THR A 402 19.61 14.75 -18.12
C THR A 402 19.15 14.10 -16.81
N LEU A 403 19.10 12.76 -16.78
CA LEU A 403 19.03 12.00 -15.52
C LEU A 403 20.40 11.44 -15.17
N TYR A 404 20.80 11.61 -13.92
CA TYR A 404 21.92 10.92 -13.32
C TYR A 404 21.41 9.68 -12.60
N LEU A 405 22.14 8.57 -12.72
CA LEU A 405 21.85 7.27 -12.16
C LEU A 405 22.88 6.93 -11.09
N LEU A 406 22.42 6.64 -9.88
CA LEU A 406 23.26 6.23 -8.76
C LEU A 406 23.38 4.71 -8.73
N ASP A 407 24.61 4.21 -8.66
CA ASP A 407 24.97 2.80 -8.66
C ASP A 407 25.82 2.49 -7.42
N MET A 408 25.27 1.74 -6.46
CA MET A 408 26.01 1.30 -5.27
C MET A 408 27.19 0.40 -5.61
N TYR A 409 27.15 -0.28 -6.73
CA TYR A 409 28.19 -1.18 -7.23
C TYR A 409 28.66 -2.22 -6.21
N ARG A 410 27.76 -3.09 -5.81
CA ARG A 410 27.97 -4.15 -4.82
C ARG A 410 27.85 -5.55 -5.44
N GLU A 411 28.62 -6.52 -4.95
CA GLU A 411 28.45 -7.91 -5.38
C GLU A 411 27.08 -8.46 -5.00
N THR A 412 26.65 -8.24 -3.76
CA THR A 412 25.36 -8.67 -3.25
C THR A 412 24.61 -7.49 -2.64
N ILE A 413 23.35 -7.28 -3.05
CA ILE A 413 22.47 -6.32 -2.44
C ILE A 413 21.17 -7.03 -2.05
N GLU A 414 21.01 -7.29 -0.76
CA GLU A 414 19.84 -7.96 -0.21
C GLU A 414 19.70 -7.65 1.28
N HIS A 415 18.47 -7.66 1.78
CA HIS A 415 18.24 -7.57 3.21
C HIS A 415 18.63 -8.91 3.87
N PRO A 416 19.48 -8.92 4.92
CA PRO A 416 19.95 -10.16 5.53
C PRO A 416 18.83 -11.11 6.00
N TRP A 417 17.65 -10.59 6.39
CA TRP A 417 16.50 -11.44 6.79
C TRP A 417 15.85 -12.18 5.61
N SER A 418 16.05 -11.70 4.39
CA SER A 418 15.50 -12.33 3.19
C SER A 418 16.31 -13.55 2.75
N MET A 419 17.48 -13.80 3.36
CA MET A 419 18.36 -14.91 3.03
C MET A 419 18.40 -15.96 4.14
N PRO A 420 18.36 -17.26 3.79
CA PRO A 420 18.66 -18.34 4.74
C PRO A 420 20.07 -18.22 5.33
N ASP A 421 20.22 -18.55 6.62
CA ASP A 421 21.48 -18.35 7.36
C ASP A 421 22.68 -19.07 6.77
N ASP A 422 22.47 -20.25 6.19
CA ASP A 422 23.52 -21.02 5.52
C ASP A 422 23.99 -20.35 4.22
N LEU A 423 23.09 -19.72 3.45
CA LEU A 423 23.47 -18.92 2.28
C LEU A 423 24.18 -17.63 2.68
N LYS A 424 23.72 -16.95 3.76
CA LYS A 424 24.45 -15.79 4.29
C LYS A 424 25.89 -16.13 4.68
N GLY A 425 26.13 -17.32 5.21
CA GLY A 425 27.46 -17.80 5.57
C GLY A 425 28.39 -18.01 4.36
N MET A 426 27.85 -18.14 3.16
CA MET A 426 28.58 -18.34 1.89
C MET A 426 28.88 -17.03 1.16
N LEU A 427 28.33 -15.89 1.60
CA LEU A 427 28.38 -14.59 0.93
C LEU A 427 29.07 -13.55 1.83
N ASP A 428 29.77 -12.64 1.17
CA ASP A 428 30.22 -11.39 1.80
C ASP A 428 29.26 -10.27 1.42
N LEU A 429 28.33 -9.93 2.33
CA LEU A 429 27.32 -8.88 2.11
C LEU A 429 27.90 -7.46 2.17
N GLU A 430 29.15 -7.31 2.61
CA GLU A 430 29.84 -6.04 2.72
C GLU A 430 30.74 -5.76 1.50
N ARG A 431 30.94 -6.74 0.64
CA ARG A 431 31.85 -6.65 -0.50
C ARG A 431 31.40 -5.60 -1.51
N GLY A 432 32.28 -4.61 -1.77
CA GLY A 432 32.02 -3.44 -2.61
C GLY A 432 31.66 -2.19 -1.81
N ARG A 433 31.76 -2.19 -0.47
CA ARG A 433 31.53 -1.00 0.39
C ARG A 433 32.47 0.17 0.04
N ASP A 434 33.59 -0.12 -0.57
CA ASP A 434 34.61 0.83 -1.04
C ASP A 434 34.39 1.29 -2.49
N ARG A 435 33.28 0.89 -3.12
CA ARG A 435 32.96 1.18 -4.51
C ARG A 435 31.65 1.94 -4.63
N GLY A 436 31.45 2.57 -5.78
CA GLY A 436 30.22 3.30 -6.08
C GLY A 436 30.40 4.18 -7.30
N ARG A 437 29.35 4.38 -8.09
CA ARG A 437 29.43 5.09 -9.37
C ARG A 437 28.21 5.95 -9.60
N ILE A 438 28.43 7.03 -10.34
CA ILE A 438 27.36 7.91 -10.81
C ILE A 438 27.49 8.03 -12.32
N TYR A 439 26.40 7.75 -13.01
CA TYR A 439 26.33 7.81 -14.46
C TYR A 439 25.36 8.91 -14.89
N ARG A 440 25.68 9.59 -16.01
CA ARG A 440 24.78 10.49 -16.72
C ARG A 440 24.21 9.78 -17.94
N ILE A 441 22.88 9.77 -18.11
CA ILE A 441 22.19 9.17 -19.25
C ILE A 441 21.96 10.24 -20.32
N THR A 442 22.68 10.16 -21.43
CA THR A 442 22.67 11.19 -22.48
C THR A 442 21.94 10.72 -23.73
N PRO A 443 21.11 11.59 -24.36
CA PRO A 443 20.49 11.31 -25.64
C PRO A 443 21.50 11.42 -26.79
N PRO A 444 21.16 10.97 -28.00
CA PRO A 444 21.98 11.19 -29.19
C PRO A 444 22.29 12.69 -29.42
N ASN A 445 23.53 12.97 -29.78
CA ASN A 445 24.01 14.37 -30.04
C ASN A 445 23.85 15.30 -28.84
N PHE A 446 23.95 14.79 -27.64
CA PHE A 446 23.88 15.60 -26.42
C PHE A 446 25.01 16.65 -26.42
N ASN A 447 24.61 17.90 -26.24
CA ASN A 447 25.53 19.01 -26.03
C ASN A 447 25.33 19.58 -24.63
N ARG A 448 26.31 19.39 -23.78
CA ARG A 448 26.23 19.83 -22.38
C ARG A 448 26.16 21.36 -22.32
N ARG A 449 25.32 21.87 -21.44
CA ARG A 449 25.28 23.30 -21.11
C ARG A 449 26.26 23.60 -19.97
N PRO A 450 26.78 24.83 -19.89
CA PRO A 450 27.56 25.24 -18.74
C PRO A 450 26.79 25.09 -17.43
N THR A 451 27.49 24.79 -16.36
CA THR A 451 26.92 24.66 -15.02
C THR A 451 26.38 26.03 -14.56
N PRO A 452 25.10 26.11 -14.16
CA PRO A 452 24.53 27.37 -13.68
C PRO A 452 25.10 27.74 -12.32
N ARG A 453 25.05 29.03 -11.98
CA ARG A 453 25.42 29.60 -10.68
C ARG A 453 24.25 30.46 -10.18
N LEU A 454 23.18 29.80 -9.78
CA LEU A 454 21.91 30.47 -9.43
C LEU A 454 21.96 31.18 -8.09
N SER A 455 22.93 30.86 -7.20
CA SER A 455 23.11 31.55 -5.92
C SER A 455 23.35 33.05 -6.09
N GLN A 456 23.95 33.45 -7.21
CA GLN A 456 24.30 34.84 -7.52
C GLN A 456 23.26 35.53 -8.44
N SER A 457 22.18 34.81 -8.81
CA SER A 457 21.19 35.37 -9.74
C SER A 457 20.30 36.40 -9.06
N PRO A 458 20.05 37.56 -9.67
CA PRO A 458 19.10 38.52 -9.13
C PRO A 458 17.65 37.98 -9.23
N THR A 459 16.78 38.52 -8.38
CA THR A 459 15.33 38.14 -8.31
C THR A 459 14.67 38.10 -9.69
N THR A 460 14.95 39.08 -10.56
CA THR A 460 14.38 39.15 -11.92
C THR A 460 14.81 38.00 -12.81
N GLU A 461 16.06 37.51 -12.69
CA GLU A 461 16.54 36.34 -13.42
C GLU A 461 15.91 35.04 -12.87
N LEU A 462 15.84 34.91 -11.55
CA LEU A 462 15.15 33.76 -10.91
C LEU A 462 13.69 33.67 -11.36
N VAL A 463 12.98 34.80 -11.44
CA VAL A 463 11.60 34.84 -11.94
C VAL A 463 11.54 34.42 -13.41
N ARG A 464 12.51 34.83 -14.26
CA ARG A 464 12.59 34.38 -15.65
C ARG A 464 12.82 32.85 -15.77
N LEU A 465 13.62 32.28 -14.86
CA LEU A 465 13.91 30.85 -14.83
C LEU A 465 12.70 29.99 -14.46
N LEU A 466 11.61 30.56 -13.93
CA LEU A 466 10.35 29.83 -13.76
C LEU A 466 9.78 29.33 -15.10
N GLU A 467 10.14 29.95 -16.24
CA GLU A 467 9.75 29.51 -17.58
C GLU A 467 10.73 28.49 -18.21
N HIS A 468 11.80 28.15 -17.51
CA HIS A 468 12.83 27.25 -18.06
C HIS A 468 12.25 25.84 -18.36
N PRO A 469 12.56 25.20 -19.51
CA PRO A 469 12.00 23.90 -19.88
C PRO A 469 12.46 22.75 -18.94
N ASN A 470 13.68 22.82 -18.36
CA ASN A 470 14.15 21.88 -17.37
C ASN A 470 13.58 22.22 -15.98
N ALA A 471 12.93 21.24 -15.34
CA ALA A 471 12.34 21.41 -14.02
C ALA A 471 13.36 21.75 -12.93
N TRP A 472 14.59 21.25 -13.03
CA TRP A 472 15.63 21.58 -12.06
C TRP A 472 15.82 23.09 -11.91
N HIS A 473 15.86 23.84 -13.04
CA HIS A 473 15.97 25.30 -13.00
C HIS A 473 14.72 25.97 -12.44
N ARG A 474 13.51 25.49 -12.81
CA ARG A 474 12.25 26.05 -12.28
C ARG A 474 12.14 25.87 -10.77
N ASP A 475 12.42 24.63 -10.30
CA ASP A 475 12.31 24.27 -8.89
C ASP A 475 13.38 24.98 -8.04
N SER A 476 14.62 25.07 -8.54
CA SER A 476 15.72 25.83 -7.89
C SER A 476 15.41 27.32 -7.83
N ALA A 477 14.90 27.91 -8.91
CA ALA A 477 14.55 29.34 -8.94
C ALA A 477 13.39 29.63 -7.97
N ALA A 478 12.34 28.82 -7.96
CA ALA A 478 11.21 28.98 -7.03
C ALA A 478 11.65 28.83 -5.56
N ARG A 479 12.53 27.86 -5.27
CA ARG A 479 13.13 27.68 -3.93
C ARG A 479 13.96 28.90 -3.52
N LEU A 480 14.80 29.43 -4.40
CA LEU A 480 15.63 30.62 -4.13
C LEU A 480 14.77 31.87 -3.92
N LEU A 481 13.72 32.09 -4.71
CA LEU A 481 12.75 33.17 -4.50
C LEU A 481 12.07 33.07 -3.14
N PHE A 482 11.67 31.86 -2.74
CA PHE A 482 11.10 31.61 -1.42
C PHE A 482 12.12 31.82 -0.28
N GLN A 483 13.39 31.46 -0.52
CA GLN A 483 14.47 31.59 0.44
C GLN A 483 14.91 33.04 0.66
N GLN A 484 15.01 33.83 -0.42
CA GLN A 484 15.51 35.21 -0.39
C GLN A 484 14.48 36.19 0.19
N GLN A 485 13.18 35.92 0.01
CA GLN A 485 12.07 36.76 0.48
C GLN A 485 12.23 38.25 0.09
N ASP A 486 12.72 38.49 -1.13
CA ASP A 486 12.88 39.83 -1.68
C ASP A 486 11.49 40.52 -1.76
N PRO A 487 11.35 41.79 -1.26
CA PRO A 487 10.09 42.53 -1.30
C PRO A 487 9.46 42.70 -2.69
N ASP A 488 10.25 42.69 -3.77
CA ASP A 488 9.79 42.83 -5.14
C ASP A 488 9.23 41.52 -5.72
N THR A 489 9.55 40.37 -5.12
CA THR A 489 9.14 39.04 -5.57
C THR A 489 7.63 38.91 -5.80
N PRO A 490 6.73 39.32 -4.89
CA PRO A 490 5.30 39.16 -5.08
C PRO A 490 4.76 39.89 -6.33
N ALA A 491 5.26 41.09 -6.62
CA ALA A 491 4.82 41.86 -7.79
C ALA A 491 5.27 41.19 -9.11
N LEU A 492 6.49 40.66 -9.15
CA LEU A 492 7.05 39.96 -10.29
C LEU A 492 6.33 38.62 -10.52
N LEU A 493 6.05 37.86 -9.47
CA LEU A 493 5.28 36.62 -9.55
C LEU A 493 3.86 36.86 -10.05
N HIS A 494 3.22 37.95 -9.61
CA HIS A 494 1.90 38.34 -10.11
C HIS A 494 1.91 38.67 -11.62
N GLN A 495 3.01 39.21 -12.12
CA GLN A 495 3.19 39.41 -13.56
C GLN A 495 3.30 38.09 -14.32
N VAL A 496 4.09 37.10 -13.81
CA VAL A 496 4.22 35.76 -14.39
C VAL A 496 2.85 35.07 -14.42
N LEU A 497 2.07 35.15 -13.35
CA LEU A 497 0.73 34.56 -13.27
C LEU A 497 -0.20 35.07 -14.38
N ARG A 498 -0.08 36.33 -14.77
CA ARG A 498 -0.97 36.95 -15.76
C ARG A 498 -0.47 36.85 -17.19
N GLN A 499 0.84 36.80 -17.41
CA GLN A 499 1.45 37.02 -18.73
C GLN A 499 2.21 35.82 -19.29
N SER A 500 2.68 34.90 -18.43
CA SER A 500 3.49 33.78 -18.91
C SER A 500 2.66 32.81 -19.76
N PRO A 501 3.12 32.43 -20.95
CA PRO A 501 2.50 31.38 -21.76
C PRO A 501 2.75 29.98 -21.22
N VAL A 502 3.70 29.82 -20.27
CA VAL A 502 4.14 28.53 -19.71
C VAL A 502 3.30 28.18 -18.49
N PRO A 503 2.42 27.16 -18.55
CA PRO A 503 1.56 26.81 -17.42
C PRO A 503 2.34 26.42 -16.17
N GLN A 504 3.49 25.74 -16.31
CA GLN A 504 4.37 25.35 -15.18
C GLN A 504 4.94 26.59 -14.47
N ALA A 505 5.29 27.64 -15.20
CA ALA A 505 5.76 28.90 -14.61
C ALA A 505 4.67 29.56 -13.77
N ARG A 506 3.44 29.61 -14.30
CA ARG A 506 2.28 30.14 -13.56
C ARG A 506 1.98 29.33 -12.31
N LEU A 507 2.15 27.98 -12.37
CA LEU A 507 1.99 27.10 -11.22
C LEU A 507 3.03 27.37 -10.14
N GLN A 508 4.31 27.44 -10.50
CA GLN A 508 5.40 27.77 -9.58
C GLN A 508 5.19 29.17 -8.95
N ALA A 509 4.82 30.16 -9.77
CA ALA A 509 4.54 31.51 -9.29
C ALA A 509 3.37 31.57 -8.31
N LEU A 510 2.31 30.78 -8.53
CA LEU A 510 1.16 30.69 -7.64
C LEU A 510 1.56 30.12 -6.27
N HIS A 511 2.30 29.03 -6.26
CA HIS A 511 2.73 28.37 -5.02
C HIS A 511 3.76 29.21 -4.24
N THR A 512 4.70 29.83 -4.95
CA THR A 512 5.69 30.71 -4.31
C THR A 512 5.03 31.95 -3.69
N LEU A 513 4.04 32.54 -4.36
CA LEU A 513 3.25 33.64 -3.81
C LEU A 513 2.42 33.19 -2.60
N ALA A 514 1.80 32.02 -2.67
CA ALA A 514 1.05 31.45 -1.56
C ALA A 514 1.93 31.20 -0.33
N ALA A 515 3.11 30.62 -0.51
CA ALA A 515 4.05 30.36 0.58
C ALA A 515 4.60 31.64 1.24
N ALA A 516 4.73 32.73 0.47
CA ALA A 516 5.11 34.02 1.02
C ALA A 516 3.96 34.73 1.76
N THR A 517 2.72 34.25 1.61
CA THR A 517 1.52 34.86 2.19
C THR A 517 1.22 34.20 3.53
N PRO A 518 1.20 34.92 4.67
CA PRO A 518 0.85 34.33 5.96
C PRO A 518 -0.54 33.70 5.92
N ALA A 519 -0.68 32.48 6.44
CA ALA A 519 -1.99 31.83 6.58
C ALA A 519 -2.85 32.66 7.58
N THR A 520 -3.82 33.39 7.07
CA THR A 520 -4.73 34.16 7.89
C THR A 520 -5.79 33.25 8.49
N ARG A 521 -5.76 33.03 9.83
CA ARG A 521 -6.98 32.60 10.53
C ARG A 521 -8.07 33.67 10.31
N ALA A 522 -9.19 33.25 9.72
CA ALA A 522 -10.27 34.11 9.21
C ALA A 522 -11.07 34.87 10.31
N GLU A 523 -10.48 35.20 11.46
CA GLU A 523 -11.15 35.91 12.52
C GLU A 523 -10.49 37.29 12.75
N THR A 524 -11.19 38.34 12.40
CA THR A 524 -11.05 39.73 12.93
C THR A 524 -10.34 40.81 12.11
N ARG A 525 -10.06 40.72 10.83
CA ARG A 525 -9.57 41.92 10.11
C ARG A 525 -10.54 42.42 9.03
N GLN A 526 -10.94 43.70 9.11
CA GLN A 526 -11.78 44.38 8.11
C GLN A 526 -11.07 44.56 6.76
N ASP A 527 -9.72 44.65 6.75
CA ASP A 527 -8.89 44.72 5.53
C ASP A 527 -7.83 43.59 5.53
N PRO A 528 -7.81 42.69 4.54
CA PRO A 528 -6.79 41.67 4.39
C PRO A 528 -5.42 42.31 4.08
N PRO A 529 -4.31 41.72 4.55
CA PRO A 529 -2.97 42.15 4.17
C PRO A 529 -2.77 42.25 2.65
N PRO A 530 -1.91 43.16 2.14
CA PRO A 530 -1.71 43.32 0.69
C PRO A 530 -1.38 42.02 -0.06
N LEU A 531 -0.56 41.16 0.53
CA LEU A 531 -0.22 39.84 -0.03
C LEU A 531 -1.42 38.92 -0.15
N THR A 532 -2.29 38.90 0.87
CA THR A 532 -3.54 38.11 0.81
C THR A 532 -4.47 38.59 -0.32
N LYS A 533 -4.53 39.91 -0.57
CA LYS A 533 -5.29 40.44 -1.70
C LYS A 533 -4.69 40.01 -3.03
N GLN A 534 -3.35 40.12 -3.20
CA GLN A 534 -2.67 39.69 -4.41
C GLN A 534 -2.86 38.18 -4.65
N LEU A 535 -2.78 37.35 -3.63
CA LEU A 535 -3.04 35.91 -3.72
C LEU A 535 -4.49 35.62 -4.12
N ASN A 536 -5.46 36.32 -3.53
CA ASN A 536 -6.87 36.15 -3.90
C ASN A 536 -7.12 36.54 -5.37
N ASP A 537 -6.54 37.66 -5.85
CA ASP A 537 -6.65 38.07 -7.25
C ASP A 537 -6.00 37.06 -8.21
N ALA A 538 -4.85 36.49 -7.82
CA ALA A 538 -4.18 35.44 -8.59
C ALA A 538 -5.03 34.16 -8.66
N VAL A 539 -5.59 33.73 -7.55
CA VAL A 539 -6.48 32.57 -7.47
C VAL A 539 -7.72 32.77 -8.35
N LEU A 540 -8.39 33.91 -8.24
CA LEU A 540 -9.56 34.24 -9.08
C LEU A 540 -9.23 34.21 -10.58
N HIS A 541 -8.06 34.71 -10.96
CA HIS A 541 -7.59 34.67 -12.33
C HIS A 541 -7.39 33.22 -12.80
N LEU A 542 -6.70 32.39 -12.02
CA LEU A 542 -6.36 31.01 -12.40
C LEU A 542 -7.54 30.04 -12.30
N LEU A 543 -8.60 30.35 -11.56
CA LEU A 543 -9.85 29.59 -11.59
C LEU A 543 -10.55 29.61 -12.95
N ALA A 544 -10.25 30.60 -13.80
CA ALA A 544 -10.72 30.68 -15.17
C ALA A 544 -9.69 30.26 -16.23
N ASP A 545 -8.54 29.74 -15.81
CA ASP A 545 -7.46 29.38 -16.72
C ASP A 545 -7.87 28.20 -17.63
N PRO A 546 -7.49 28.18 -18.92
CA PRO A 546 -7.77 27.07 -19.81
C PRO A 546 -7.11 25.75 -19.35
N HIS A 547 -5.98 25.82 -18.62
CA HIS A 547 -5.24 24.65 -18.18
C HIS A 547 -5.82 24.05 -16.88
N PRO A 548 -6.29 22.78 -16.87
CA PRO A 548 -7.00 22.21 -15.73
C PRO A 548 -6.14 22.12 -14.46
N HIS A 549 -4.84 21.84 -14.57
CA HIS A 549 -3.98 21.79 -13.40
C HIS A 549 -3.88 23.13 -12.68
N LEU A 550 -3.94 24.26 -13.40
CA LEU A 550 -3.95 25.59 -12.76
C LEU A 550 -5.25 25.84 -12.01
N ARG A 551 -6.41 25.46 -12.60
CA ARG A 551 -7.70 25.54 -11.90
C ARG A 551 -7.72 24.68 -10.65
N ARG A 552 -7.20 23.44 -10.73
CA ARG A 552 -7.07 22.52 -9.59
C ARG A 552 -6.27 23.13 -8.45
N HIS A 553 -5.08 23.67 -8.74
CA HIS A 553 -4.22 24.26 -7.72
C HIS A 553 -4.77 25.58 -7.17
N ALA A 554 -5.48 26.36 -7.97
CA ALA A 554 -6.18 27.54 -7.49
C ALA A 554 -7.26 27.19 -6.45
N LEU A 555 -8.03 26.09 -6.67
CA LEU A 555 -8.99 25.56 -5.68
C LEU A 555 -8.28 25.14 -4.38
N ARG A 556 -7.18 24.39 -4.49
CA ARG A 556 -6.39 23.91 -3.35
C ARG A 556 -5.89 25.09 -2.50
N ILE A 557 -5.25 26.06 -3.12
CA ILE A 557 -4.70 27.23 -2.42
C ILE A 557 -5.83 28.10 -1.82
N ALA A 558 -6.97 28.25 -2.53
CA ALA A 558 -8.13 28.92 -1.95
C ALA A 558 -8.60 28.25 -0.66
N ALA A 559 -8.55 26.91 -0.61
CA ALA A 559 -8.94 26.15 0.57
C ALA A 559 -7.88 26.22 1.69
N GLU A 560 -6.60 26.08 1.37
CA GLU A 560 -5.50 26.13 2.33
C GLU A 560 -5.43 27.49 3.05
N HIS A 561 -5.57 28.57 2.28
CA HIS A 561 -5.56 29.96 2.80
C HIS A 561 -6.94 30.47 3.24
N SER A 562 -8.00 29.64 3.17
CA SER A 562 -9.38 30.03 3.54
C SER A 562 -9.84 31.31 2.83
N LEU A 563 -9.53 31.46 1.54
CA LEU A 563 -9.86 32.66 0.78
C LEU A 563 -11.36 32.80 0.58
N ALA A 564 -11.86 34.05 0.56
CA ALA A 564 -13.27 34.36 0.37
C ALA A 564 -13.86 33.84 -0.95
N ALA A 565 -13.02 33.65 -1.96
CA ALA A 565 -13.38 33.09 -3.29
C ALA A 565 -13.74 31.58 -3.26
N LEU A 566 -13.37 30.83 -2.24
CA LEU A 566 -13.48 29.37 -2.22
C LEU A 566 -14.91 28.84 -2.46
N PRO A 567 -15.98 29.37 -1.79
CA PRO A 567 -17.33 28.86 -2.01
C PRO A 567 -17.79 28.97 -3.47
N ASP A 568 -17.58 30.11 -4.09
CA ASP A 568 -17.96 30.35 -5.49
C ASP A 568 -17.09 29.56 -6.46
N ALA A 569 -15.81 29.40 -6.14
CA ALA A 569 -14.87 28.62 -6.93
C ALA A 569 -15.27 27.13 -6.98
N VAL A 570 -15.54 26.54 -5.81
CA VAL A 570 -15.99 25.13 -5.71
C VAL A 570 -17.33 24.96 -6.42
N ALA A 571 -18.29 25.89 -6.21
CA ALA A 571 -19.60 25.82 -6.84
C ALA A 571 -19.54 25.91 -8.37
N ARG A 572 -18.70 26.79 -8.90
CA ARG A 572 -18.47 26.95 -10.35
C ARG A 572 -17.83 25.69 -10.93
N SER A 573 -16.74 25.20 -10.30
CA SER A 573 -16.03 24.02 -10.77
C SER A 573 -16.96 22.81 -10.85
N ILE A 574 -17.77 22.55 -9.82
CA ILE A 574 -18.72 21.43 -9.84
C ILE A 574 -19.80 21.57 -10.93
N ARG A 575 -20.23 22.78 -11.23
CA ARG A 575 -21.28 23.02 -12.25
C ARG A 575 -20.76 23.00 -13.68
N GLU A 576 -19.58 23.56 -13.91
CA GLU A 576 -19.10 23.95 -15.24
C GLU A 576 -17.86 23.17 -15.70
N ASP A 577 -16.98 22.75 -14.79
CA ASP A 577 -15.74 22.08 -15.18
C ASP A 577 -16.00 20.64 -15.69
N SER A 578 -15.24 20.24 -16.69
CA SER A 578 -15.29 18.89 -17.25
C SER A 578 -14.08 18.02 -16.91
N ASP A 579 -13.02 18.62 -16.34
CA ASP A 579 -11.80 17.89 -16.00
C ASP A 579 -11.97 17.08 -14.70
N PRO A 580 -11.74 15.77 -14.72
CA PRO A 580 -11.95 14.92 -13.53
C PRO A 580 -11.04 15.30 -12.36
N ALA A 581 -9.82 15.78 -12.59
CA ALA A 581 -8.90 16.16 -11.51
C ALA A 581 -9.35 17.46 -10.81
N VAL A 582 -9.96 18.41 -11.58
CA VAL A 582 -10.57 19.61 -11.00
C VAL A 582 -11.81 19.26 -10.20
N LEU A 583 -12.66 18.37 -10.71
CA LEU A 583 -13.85 17.89 -10.00
C LEU A 583 -13.49 17.14 -8.72
N PHE A 584 -12.44 16.33 -8.75
CA PHE A 584 -11.92 15.65 -7.57
C PHE A 584 -11.43 16.63 -6.50
N GLU A 585 -10.67 17.64 -6.88
CA GLU A 585 -10.18 18.68 -5.95
C GLU A 585 -11.36 19.48 -5.35
N ALA A 586 -12.32 19.88 -6.19
CA ALA A 586 -13.51 20.56 -5.72
C ALA A 586 -14.32 19.70 -4.72
N ALA A 587 -14.42 18.40 -4.97
CA ALA A 587 -15.08 17.43 -4.08
C ALA A 587 -14.44 17.36 -2.70
N LEU A 588 -13.11 17.38 -2.62
CA LEU A 588 -12.37 17.38 -1.35
C LEU A 588 -12.69 18.60 -0.47
N HIS A 589 -13.07 19.73 -1.06
CA HIS A 589 -13.29 21.00 -0.35
C HIS A 589 -14.77 21.35 -0.13
N LEU A 590 -15.72 20.53 -0.54
CA LEU A 590 -17.16 20.72 -0.35
C LEU A 590 -17.55 20.96 1.13
N HIS A 591 -16.87 20.31 2.06
CA HIS A 591 -17.12 20.46 3.51
C HIS A 591 -16.92 21.90 4.03
N ARG A 592 -16.27 22.77 3.26
CA ARG A 592 -16.05 24.19 3.63
C ARG A 592 -17.21 25.11 3.26
N LEU A 593 -18.22 24.59 2.59
CA LEU A 593 -19.39 25.35 2.16
C LEU A 593 -20.49 25.34 3.23
N ASN A 594 -21.46 26.29 3.12
CA ASN A 594 -22.66 26.20 3.94
C ASN A 594 -23.53 25.00 3.51
N ILE A 595 -24.31 24.50 4.45
CA ILE A 595 -25.08 23.24 4.32
C ILE A 595 -25.94 23.17 3.07
N PRO A 596 -26.86 24.13 2.78
CA PRO A 596 -27.74 24.02 1.62
C PRO A 596 -26.98 24.01 0.28
N LEU A 597 -25.90 24.75 0.17
CA LEU A 597 -25.07 24.78 -1.03
C LEU A 597 -24.28 23.49 -1.20
N GLN A 598 -23.74 22.96 -0.13
CA GLN A 598 -23.01 21.70 -0.12
C GLN A 598 -23.88 20.54 -0.62
N GLU A 599 -25.10 20.40 -0.11
CA GLU A 599 -26.03 19.33 -0.50
C GLU A 599 -26.38 19.38 -1.98
N ASN A 600 -26.71 20.57 -2.49
CA ASN A 600 -27.03 20.76 -3.90
C ASN A 600 -25.86 20.40 -4.81
N LEU A 601 -24.65 20.85 -4.45
CA LEU A 601 -23.44 20.59 -5.24
C LEU A 601 -22.99 19.14 -5.16
N LEU A 602 -23.09 18.48 -4.01
CA LEU A 602 -22.83 17.05 -3.87
C LEU A 602 -23.76 16.22 -4.75
N THR A 603 -25.06 16.52 -4.72
CA THR A 603 -26.04 15.82 -5.55
C THR A 603 -25.74 16.01 -7.05
N ASN A 604 -25.38 17.25 -7.45
CA ASN A 604 -25.03 17.55 -8.83
C ASN A 604 -23.75 16.83 -9.28
N LEU A 605 -22.69 16.88 -8.46
CA LEU A 605 -21.41 16.23 -8.76
C LEU A 605 -21.58 14.72 -8.95
N LEU A 606 -22.28 14.08 -8.01
CA LEU A 606 -22.49 12.64 -8.05
C LEU A 606 -23.40 12.21 -9.22
N ALA A 607 -24.33 13.09 -9.65
CA ALA A 607 -25.13 12.84 -10.84
C ALA A 607 -24.33 12.98 -12.15
N ARG A 608 -23.29 13.84 -12.18
CA ARG A 608 -22.43 14.06 -13.36
C ARG A 608 -21.30 13.01 -13.48
N THR A 609 -20.86 12.43 -12.38
CA THR A 609 -19.69 11.54 -12.33
C THR A 609 -20.01 10.21 -11.63
N PRO A 610 -21.10 9.50 -12.03
CA PRO A 610 -21.58 8.35 -11.26
C PRO A 610 -20.59 7.17 -11.24
N ALA A 611 -19.81 7.00 -12.32
CA ALA A 611 -18.90 5.88 -12.50
C ALA A 611 -17.50 6.10 -11.88
N ASP A 612 -17.09 7.35 -11.60
CA ASP A 612 -15.75 7.62 -11.06
C ASP A 612 -15.66 7.30 -9.56
N PRO A 613 -14.88 6.28 -9.17
CA PRO A 613 -14.81 5.88 -7.77
C PRO A 613 -14.04 6.89 -6.90
N TRP A 614 -13.10 7.65 -7.47
CA TRP A 614 -12.27 8.58 -6.72
C TRP A 614 -12.99 9.89 -6.42
N ILE A 615 -13.71 10.45 -7.41
CA ILE A 615 -14.56 11.64 -7.19
C ILE A 615 -15.66 11.32 -6.18
N ARG A 616 -16.27 10.14 -6.27
CA ARG A 616 -17.25 9.66 -5.29
C ARG A 616 -16.64 9.56 -3.89
N THR A 617 -15.45 8.99 -3.76
CA THR A 617 -14.74 8.88 -2.48
C THR A 617 -14.43 10.24 -1.90
N ALA A 618 -13.91 11.19 -2.68
CA ALA A 618 -13.64 12.56 -2.25
C ALA A 618 -14.92 13.27 -1.76
N ALA A 619 -16.01 13.12 -2.49
CA ALA A 619 -17.31 13.67 -2.13
C ALA A 619 -17.82 13.10 -0.79
N LEU A 620 -17.70 11.79 -0.57
CA LEU A 620 -18.13 11.15 0.68
C LEU A 620 -17.22 11.51 1.87
N CYS A 621 -15.92 11.70 1.66
CA CYS A 621 -15.03 12.25 2.69
C CYS A 621 -15.48 13.65 3.14
N SER A 622 -16.02 14.46 2.22
CA SER A 622 -16.53 15.81 2.49
C SER A 622 -17.97 15.86 2.99
N ALA A 623 -18.71 14.74 2.95
CA ALA A 623 -20.14 14.69 3.22
C ALA A 623 -20.48 14.48 4.71
N GLN A 624 -19.51 14.58 5.62
CA GLN A 624 -19.71 14.35 7.05
C GLN A 624 -20.95 15.09 7.59
N ASN A 625 -21.86 14.37 8.24
CA ASN A 625 -23.14 14.81 8.77
C ASN A 625 -24.24 15.14 7.72
N HIS A 626 -23.98 14.96 6.43
CA HIS A 626 -24.92 15.22 5.34
C HIS A 626 -25.35 13.97 4.57
N GLU A 627 -24.84 12.78 4.95
CA GLU A 627 -25.02 11.56 4.21
C GLU A 627 -26.49 11.13 4.11
N CYS A 628 -27.26 11.34 5.17
CA CYS A 628 -28.69 11.06 5.17
C CYS A 628 -29.43 11.96 4.18
N LEU A 629 -29.15 13.26 4.18
CA LEU A 629 -29.76 14.22 3.25
C LEU A 629 -29.40 13.90 1.80
N LEU A 630 -28.17 13.52 1.52
CA LEU A 630 -27.73 13.07 0.20
C LEU A 630 -28.45 11.79 -0.25
N LEU A 631 -28.59 10.82 0.66
CA LEU A 631 -29.34 9.61 0.39
C LEU A 631 -30.79 9.91 0.04
N LEU A 632 -31.47 10.76 0.84
CA LEU A 632 -32.83 11.18 0.62
C LEU A 632 -33.01 11.95 -0.71
N ALA A 633 -32.12 12.89 -1.01
CA ALA A 633 -32.10 13.65 -2.26
C ALA A 633 -31.95 12.72 -3.48
N SER A 634 -31.08 11.72 -3.37
CA SER A 634 -30.87 10.72 -4.42
C SER A 634 -32.07 9.80 -4.60
N LEU A 635 -32.70 9.37 -3.52
CA LEU A 635 -33.90 8.52 -3.54
C LEU A 635 -35.11 9.25 -4.15
N ARG A 636 -35.26 10.54 -3.94
CA ARG A 636 -36.35 11.39 -4.52
C ARG A 636 -36.23 11.57 -6.01
N GLN A 637 -35.06 11.39 -6.60
CA GLN A 637 -34.81 11.56 -8.03
C GLN A 637 -34.89 10.21 -8.76
N PRO A 638 -35.93 9.93 -9.58
CA PRO A 638 -36.05 8.63 -10.25
C PRO A 638 -34.85 8.27 -11.13
N ARG A 639 -34.24 9.28 -11.79
CA ARG A 639 -33.05 9.08 -12.64
C ARG A 639 -31.83 8.58 -11.86
N LEU A 640 -31.65 9.01 -10.60
CA LEU A 640 -30.56 8.55 -9.74
C LEU A 640 -30.87 7.20 -9.10
N ARG A 641 -32.09 7.05 -8.60
CA ARG A 641 -32.55 5.84 -7.92
C ARG A 641 -32.56 4.59 -8.81
N SER A 642 -32.90 4.76 -10.10
CA SER A 642 -33.01 3.64 -11.05
C SER A 642 -31.77 3.40 -11.90
N ASN A 643 -30.73 4.26 -11.80
CA ASN A 643 -29.50 4.08 -12.58
C ASN A 643 -28.55 3.08 -11.91
N PRO A 644 -28.18 1.98 -12.59
CA PRO A 644 -27.22 0.98 -12.04
C PRO A 644 -25.87 1.57 -11.64
N GLU A 645 -25.40 2.63 -12.33
CA GLU A 645 -24.12 3.28 -12.01
C GLU A 645 -24.16 4.05 -10.67
N HIS A 646 -25.36 4.48 -10.22
CA HIS A 646 -25.54 5.13 -8.91
C HIS A 646 -25.75 4.16 -7.76
N GLN A 647 -26.11 2.90 -8.03
CA GLN A 647 -26.39 1.92 -7.01
C GLN A 647 -25.25 1.77 -5.99
N PRO A 648 -23.95 1.69 -6.38
CA PRO A 648 -22.85 1.64 -5.41
C PRO A 648 -22.81 2.84 -4.46
N LEU A 649 -23.16 4.04 -4.95
CA LEU A 649 -23.22 5.24 -4.11
C LEU A 649 -24.36 5.17 -3.09
N LEU A 650 -25.55 4.75 -3.54
CA LEU A 650 -26.71 4.62 -2.66
C LEU A 650 -26.43 3.63 -1.51
N LEU A 651 -25.79 2.50 -1.82
CA LEU A 651 -25.42 1.49 -0.83
C LEU A 651 -24.37 2.01 0.16
N LEU A 652 -23.37 2.78 -0.32
CA LEU A 652 -22.36 3.38 0.55
C LEU A 652 -23.01 4.42 1.49
N LEU A 653 -23.84 5.32 0.98
CA LEU A 653 -24.57 6.31 1.79
C LEU A 653 -25.47 5.61 2.82
N ALA A 654 -26.22 4.59 2.41
CA ALA A 654 -27.06 3.79 3.30
C ALA A 654 -26.27 3.13 4.43
N GLY A 655 -25.10 2.57 4.11
CA GLY A 655 -24.19 1.99 5.10
C GLY A 655 -23.66 3.03 6.09
N VAL A 656 -23.29 4.22 5.62
CA VAL A 656 -22.82 5.31 6.48
C VAL A 656 -23.95 5.84 7.38
N VAL A 657 -25.15 6.07 6.84
CA VAL A 657 -26.34 6.47 7.63
C VAL A 657 -26.66 5.45 8.73
N GLY A 658 -26.60 4.17 8.39
CA GLY A 658 -26.73 3.09 9.39
C GLY A 658 -25.64 3.15 10.46
N HIS A 659 -24.36 3.32 10.08
CA HIS A 659 -23.25 3.40 11.02
C HIS A 659 -23.33 4.63 11.95
N ARG A 660 -23.84 5.77 11.46
CA ARG A 660 -24.10 6.96 12.29
C ARG A 660 -25.17 6.71 13.36
N ASN A 661 -26.11 5.82 13.10
CA ASN A 661 -27.16 5.41 14.02
C ASN A 661 -27.91 6.58 14.69
N GLN A 662 -28.24 7.63 13.90
CA GLN A 662 -28.96 8.80 14.38
C GLN A 662 -30.48 8.56 14.31
N PRO A 663 -31.22 8.54 15.45
CA PRO A 663 -32.65 8.18 15.43
C PRO A 663 -33.52 9.08 14.56
N ALA A 664 -33.20 10.39 14.49
CA ALA A 664 -33.94 11.34 13.65
C ALA A 664 -33.75 11.04 12.16
N GLU A 665 -32.49 10.78 11.73
CA GLU A 665 -32.15 10.46 10.34
C GLU A 665 -32.81 9.14 9.93
N LEU A 666 -32.74 8.11 10.78
CA LEU A 666 -33.34 6.81 10.51
C LEU A 666 -34.88 6.87 10.41
N ARG A 667 -35.54 7.74 11.21
CA ARG A 667 -36.99 7.98 11.08
C ARG A 667 -37.33 8.64 9.76
N THR A 668 -36.57 9.68 9.36
CA THR A 668 -36.79 10.37 8.09
C THR A 668 -36.55 9.44 6.91
N LEU A 669 -35.51 8.61 6.97
CA LEU A 669 -35.23 7.60 5.96
C LEU A 669 -36.37 6.58 5.85
N ALA A 670 -36.92 6.10 6.97
CA ALA A 670 -38.07 5.19 6.98
C ALA A 670 -39.31 5.80 6.28
N GLN A 671 -39.58 7.08 6.56
CA GLN A 671 -40.72 7.80 5.91
C GLN A 671 -40.52 7.91 4.39
N GLU A 672 -39.29 8.27 3.96
CA GLU A 672 -38.97 8.37 2.54
C GLU A 672 -39.10 7.04 1.83
N LEU A 673 -38.54 5.97 2.41
CA LEU A 673 -38.60 4.61 1.84
C LEU A 673 -40.04 4.10 1.71
N ASN A 674 -40.92 4.44 2.66
CA ASN A 674 -42.33 4.10 2.60
C ASN A 674 -43.07 4.89 1.49
N SER A 675 -42.63 6.08 1.14
CA SER A 675 -43.25 6.94 0.11
C SER A 675 -42.86 6.55 -1.33
N LEU A 676 -41.83 5.67 -1.49
CA LEU A 676 -41.40 5.26 -2.82
C LEU A 676 -42.49 4.47 -3.56
N PRO A 677 -42.54 4.52 -4.91
CA PRO A 677 -43.44 3.72 -5.72
C PRO A 677 -43.32 2.20 -5.40
N GLU A 678 -44.41 1.45 -5.47
CA GLU A 678 -44.44 0.03 -5.16
C GLU A 678 -43.42 -0.76 -6.02
N GLN A 679 -43.34 -0.43 -7.31
CA GLN A 679 -42.36 -1.07 -8.20
C GLN A 679 -40.91 -0.91 -7.73
N ASP A 680 -40.55 0.22 -7.12
CA ASP A 680 -39.21 0.47 -6.59
C ASP A 680 -39.00 -0.29 -5.29
N ARG A 681 -40.04 -0.34 -4.41
CA ARG A 681 -40.00 -1.11 -3.15
C ARG A 681 -39.90 -2.62 -3.37
N ASN A 682 -40.38 -3.12 -4.50
CA ASN A 682 -40.32 -4.53 -4.89
C ASN A 682 -39.01 -4.87 -5.67
N SER A 683 -38.09 -3.89 -5.84
CA SER A 683 -36.85 -4.10 -6.56
C SER A 683 -35.77 -4.73 -5.66
N GLN A 684 -34.82 -5.43 -6.29
CA GLN A 684 -33.62 -5.94 -5.62
C GLN A 684 -32.79 -4.78 -5.03
N ASN A 685 -32.68 -3.66 -5.73
CA ASN A 685 -31.94 -2.47 -5.28
C ASN A 685 -32.47 -1.92 -3.95
N PHE A 686 -33.78 -1.96 -3.74
CA PHE A 686 -34.38 -1.55 -2.49
C PHE A 686 -34.03 -2.49 -1.33
N ALA A 687 -34.05 -3.78 -1.57
CA ALA A 687 -33.67 -4.78 -0.58
C ALA A 687 -32.17 -4.65 -0.19
N GLU A 688 -31.30 -4.44 -1.18
CA GLU A 688 -29.87 -4.18 -0.96
C GLU A 688 -29.65 -2.88 -0.16
N LEU A 689 -30.44 -1.84 -0.41
CA LEU A 689 -30.38 -0.59 0.35
C LEU A 689 -30.71 -0.81 1.83
N LEU A 690 -31.78 -1.55 2.15
CA LEU A 690 -32.12 -1.90 3.53
C LEU A 690 -31.02 -2.74 4.19
N ALA A 691 -30.47 -3.71 3.47
CA ALA A 691 -29.38 -4.52 3.96
C ALA A 691 -28.13 -3.69 4.26
N ALA A 692 -27.83 -2.69 3.43
CA ALA A 692 -26.69 -1.78 3.65
C ALA A 692 -26.89 -0.91 4.90
N VAL A 693 -28.09 -0.37 5.14
CA VAL A 693 -28.43 0.36 6.38
C VAL A 693 -28.26 -0.55 7.60
N ASP A 694 -28.78 -1.78 7.57
CA ASP A 694 -28.67 -2.74 8.67
C ASP A 694 -27.19 -3.13 8.94
N GLN A 695 -26.41 -3.32 7.88
CA GLN A 695 -24.97 -3.58 8.02
C GLN A 695 -24.25 -2.40 8.70
N GLY A 696 -24.61 -1.18 8.34
CA GLY A 696 -24.11 0.02 9.02
C GLY A 696 -24.48 0.04 10.50
N LEU A 697 -25.78 -0.18 10.83
CA LEU A 697 -26.28 -0.23 12.20
C LEU A 697 -25.58 -1.28 13.05
N ARG A 698 -25.26 -2.44 12.49
CA ARG A 698 -24.54 -3.51 13.20
C ARG A 698 -23.15 -3.07 13.64
N ARG A 699 -22.46 -2.22 12.86
CA ARG A 699 -21.19 -1.61 13.29
C ARG A 699 -21.37 -0.73 14.53
N SER A 700 -22.54 -0.11 14.69
CA SER A 700 -22.94 0.66 15.89
C SER A 700 -23.72 -0.17 16.91
N ARG A 701 -23.60 -1.51 16.86
CA ARG A 701 -24.26 -2.47 17.77
C ARG A 701 -25.80 -2.34 17.82
N SER A 702 -26.41 -1.98 16.69
CA SER A 702 -27.86 -1.87 16.52
C SER A 702 -28.32 -2.71 15.30
N SER A 703 -29.60 -2.63 14.98
CA SER A 703 -30.19 -3.24 13.79
C SER A 703 -31.39 -2.42 13.32
N LEU A 704 -31.85 -2.60 12.06
CA LEU A 704 -33.05 -1.95 11.55
C LEU A 704 -34.28 -2.26 12.39
N ALA A 705 -34.43 -3.50 12.85
CA ALA A 705 -35.55 -3.92 13.70
C ALA A 705 -35.60 -3.14 15.04
N VAL A 706 -34.42 -2.87 15.64
CA VAL A 706 -34.31 -2.06 16.86
C VAL A 706 -34.50 -0.57 16.54
N ALA A 707 -33.86 -0.06 15.49
CA ALA A 707 -33.94 1.36 15.13
C ALA A 707 -35.32 1.84 14.70
N TRP A 708 -36.16 0.92 14.19
CA TRP A 708 -37.54 1.18 13.72
C TRP A 708 -38.63 0.50 14.57
N GLN A 709 -38.32 0.06 15.78
CA GLN A 709 -39.25 -0.64 16.64
C GLN A 709 -40.57 0.12 16.87
N ASP A 710 -40.51 1.46 16.90
CA ASP A 710 -41.66 2.36 17.09
C ASP A 710 -42.29 2.84 15.76
N GLN A 711 -41.94 2.20 14.62
CA GLN A 711 -42.39 2.58 13.27
C GLN A 711 -43.02 1.39 12.54
N PRO A 712 -44.30 1.10 12.73
CA PRO A 712 -44.96 -0.13 12.22
C PRO A 712 -44.85 -0.24 10.67
N ASN A 713 -44.96 0.85 9.94
CA ASN A 713 -44.83 0.85 8.47
C ASN A 713 -43.41 0.48 8.01
N ALA A 714 -42.38 0.96 8.71
CA ALA A 714 -41.00 0.61 8.40
C ALA A 714 -40.68 -0.85 8.74
N LEU A 715 -41.24 -1.37 9.88
CA LEU A 715 -41.14 -2.77 10.21
C LEU A 715 -41.85 -3.66 9.18
N ALA A 716 -42.99 -3.22 8.62
CA ALA A 716 -43.67 -3.93 7.55
C ALA A 716 -42.83 -4.03 6.27
N LEU A 717 -42.05 -2.99 5.92
CA LEU A 717 -41.07 -3.04 4.80
C LEU A 717 -39.99 -4.10 5.04
N ILE A 718 -39.44 -4.14 6.25
CA ILE A 718 -38.41 -5.15 6.61
C ILE A 718 -39.02 -6.57 6.49
N GLN A 719 -40.23 -6.77 7.02
CA GLN A 719 -40.91 -8.06 6.97
C GLN A 719 -41.20 -8.49 5.53
N TYR A 720 -41.67 -7.56 4.68
CA TYR A 720 -41.91 -7.81 3.25
C TYR A 720 -40.60 -8.23 2.52
N VAL A 721 -39.54 -7.46 2.66
CA VAL A 721 -38.25 -7.76 2.01
C VAL A 721 -37.66 -9.08 2.52
N THR A 722 -37.68 -9.31 3.81
CA THR A 722 -37.13 -10.55 4.38
C THR A 722 -37.98 -11.80 4.05
N HIS A 723 -39.29 -11.66 3.94
CA HIS A 723 -40.18 -12.75 3.50
C HIS A 723 -39.89 -13.09 2.01
N SER A 724 -39.84 -12.09 1.14
CA SER A 724 -39.51 -12.27 -0.28
C SER A 724 -38.13 -12.91 -0.45
N ALA A 725 -37.13 -12.37 0.27
CA ALA A 725 -35.75 -12.89 0.28
C ALA A 725 -35.66 -14.33 0.78
N SER A 726 -36.48 -14.68 1.81
CA SER A 726 -36.57 -16.05 2.32
C SER A 726 -37.09 -17.03 1.28
N ASN A 727 -38.17 -16.69 0.60
CA ASN A 727 -38.70 -17.49 -0.47
C ASN A 727 -37.70 -17.75 -1.59
N THR A 728 -37.01 -16.72 -2.03
CA THR A 728 -35.96 -16.81 -3.05
C THR A 728 -34.75 -17.63 -2.55
N ALA A 729 -34.31 -17.43 -1.31
CA ALA A 729 -33.15 -18.14 -0.76
C ALA A 729 -33.41 -19.65 -0.61
N LEU A 730 -34.65 -20.04 -0.26
CA LEU A 730 -35.05 -21.43 -0.06
C LEU A 730 -35.48 -22.15 -1.36
N ASP A 731 -35.73 -21.43 -2.44
CA ASP A 731 -36.11 -22.02 -3.71
C ASP A 731 -34.91 -22.68 -4.42
N ASN A 732 -34.83 -24.00 -4.34
CA ASN A 732 -33.76 -24.81 -4.93
C ASN A 732 -33.76 -24.83 -6.48
N THR A 733 -34.81 -24.30 -7.13
CA THR A 733 -34.88 -24.23 -8.60
C THR A 733 -34.12 -23.03 -9.15
N LEU A 734 -33.81 -22.02 -8.33
CA LEU A 734 -33.12 -20.80 -8.70
C LEU A 734 -31.58 -20.98 -8.69
N PRO A 735 -30.85 -20.21 -9.54
CA PRO A 735 -29.40 -20.23 -9.57
C PRO A 735 -28.79 -19.88 -8.19
N PRO A 736 -27.66 -20.52 -7.81
CA PRO A 736 -26.98 -20.27 -6.54
C PRO A 736 -26.65 -18.80 -6.28
N GLU A 737 -26.31 -18.04 -7.34
CA GLU A 737 -25.96 -16.61 -7.23
C GLU A 737 -27.16 -15.77 -6.76
N GLN A 738 -28.36 -16.03 -7.32
CA GLN A 738 -29.60 -15.34 -6.92
C GLN A 738 -29.97 -15.70 -5.48
N ARG A 739 -29.87 -16.98 -5.13
CA ARG A 739 -30.16 -17.46 -3.77
C ARG A 739 -29.16 -16.87 -2.75
N THR A 740 -27.86 -16.79 -3.11
CA THR A 740 -26.81 -16.17 -2.28
C THR A 740 -27.09 -14.68 -2.03
N ALA A 741 -27.51 -13.94 -3.06
CA ALA A 741 -27.93 -12.55 -2.92
C ALA A 741 -29.14 -12.43 -1.97
N ALA A 742 -30.14 -13.29 -2.13
CA ALA A 742 -31.33 -13.33 -1.26
C ALA A 742 -30.97 -13.63 0.21
N VAL A 743 -30.05 -14.55 0.48
CA VAL A 743 -29.61 -14.84 1.86
C VAL A 743 -29.07 -13.58 2.55
N ARG A 744 -28.28 -12.76 1.85
CA ARG A 744 -27.74 -11.51 2.42
C ARG A 744 -28.85 -10.52 2.81
N LEU A 745 -29.97 -10.54 2.10
CA LEU A 745 -31.13 -9.70 2.36
C LEU A 745 -31.96 -10.15 3.58
N LEU A 746 -31.66 -11.30 4.19
CA LEU A 746 -32.26 -11.75 5.43
C LEU A 746 -31.68 -11.04 6.67
N ALA A 747 -30.60 -10.29 6.52
CA ALA A 747 -29.91 -9.61 7.62
C ALA A 747 -30.84 -8.71 8.48
N PRO A 748 -31.74 -7.90 7.91
CA PRO A 748 -32.59 -6.97 8.64
C PRO A 748 -33.76 -7.63 9.43
N GLY A 749 -34.01 -8.93 9.29
CA GLY A 749 -35.20 -9.60 9.77
C GLY A 749 -35.41 -9.52 11.29
N PRO A 750 -36.67 -9.20 11.75
CA PRO A 750 -36.97 -8.99 13.17
C PRO A 750 -37.25 -10.27 13.95
N GLN A 751 -37.58 -11.36 13.28
CA GLN A 751 -37.95 -12.64 13.93
C GLN A 751 -36.73 -13.54 14.10
N GLN A 752 -36.10 -13.49 15.26
CA GLN A 752 -34.85 -14.20 15.51
C GLN A 752 -34.95 -15.72 15.36
N ASP A 753 -36.00 -16.37 15.87
CA ASP A 753 -36.12 -17.83 15.87
C ASP A 753 -36.43 -18.42 14.48
N LEU A 754 -37.36 -17.81 13.73
CA LEU A 754 -37.68 -18.25 12.38
C LEU A 754 -36.49 -18.03 11.43
N LEU A 755 -35.88 -16.86 11.51
CA LEU A 755 -34.69 -16.53 10.71
C LEU A 755 -33.51 -17.47 11.04
N LEU A 756 -33.29 -17.76 12.32
CA LEU A 756 -32.25 -18.69 12.75
C LEU A 756 -32.48 -20.09 12.15
N THR A 757 -33.73 -20.60 12.18
CA THR A 757 -34.09 -21.89 11.58
C THR A 757 -33.82 -21.92 10.09
N GLN A 758 -34.24 -20.88 9.35
CA GLN A 758 -34.01 -20.75 7.90
C GLN A 758 -32.53 -20.69 7.54
N LEU A 759 -31.73 -19.90 8.29
CA LEU A 759 -30.30 -19.82 8.08
C LEU A 759 -29.59 -21.15 8.35
N LEU A 760 -30.04 -21.92 9.35
CA LEU A 760 -29.52 -23.26 9.61
C LEU A 760 -29.85 -24.24 8.47
N ASP A 761 -31.04 -24.13 7.87
CA ASP A 761 -31.45 -24.96 6.73
C ASP A 761 -30.67 -24.60 5.47
N LEU A 762 -30.36 -23.32 5.27
CA LEU A 762 -29.47 -22.81 4.21
C LEU A 762 -27.99 -23.15 4.44
N ALA A 763 -27.56 -23.41 5.66
CA ALA A 763 -26.21 -23.84 6.00
C ALA A 763 -25.98 -25.35 5.88
N THR A 764 -27.02 -26.16 5.60
CA THR A 764 -26.91 -27.65 5.51
C THR A 764 -26.05 -28.11 4.35
N PRO A 765 -25.43 -29.32 4.41
CA PRO A 765 -24.62 -29.87 3.33
C PRO A 765 -25.34 -30.08 1.99
N ALA A 766 -26.65 -30.05 1.98
CA ALA A 766 -27.47 -30.18 0.76
C ALA A 766 -27.49 -28.89 -0.10
N GLN A 767 -27.07 -27.77 0.44
CA GLN A 767 -27.09 -26.47 -0.23
C GLN A 767 -25.75 -26.18 -0.94
N PRO A 768 -25.76 -25.36 -2.04
CA PRO A 768 -24.55 -24.91 -2.68
C PRO A 768 -23.63 -24.14 -1.72
N ASP A 769 -22.33 -24.31 -1.86
CA ASP A 769 -21.31 -23.72 -0.96
C ASP A 769 -21.41 -22.21 -0.84
N THR A 770 -21.73 -21.49 -1.92
CA THR A 770 -21.90 -20.01 -1.91
C THR A 770 -23.10 -19.60 -1.05
N VAL A 771 -24.21 -20.35 -1.09
CA VAL A 771 -25.40 -20.11 -0.27
C VAL A 771 -25.08 -20.38 1.19
N ARG A 772 -24.39 -21.49 1.47
CA ARG A 772 -23.97 -21.88 2.84
C ARG A 772 -23.05 -20.82 3.46
N LEU A 773 -22.06 -20.32 2.70
CA LEU A 773 -21.18 -19.25 3.15
C LEU A 773 -21.94 -18.00 3.56
N ALA A 774 -22.90 -17.56 2.75
CA ALA A 774 -23.72 -16.40 3.08
C ALA A 774 -24.58 -16.63 4.35
N ALA A 775 -25.11 -17.84 4.53
CA ALA A 775 -25.88 -18.20 5.73
C ALA A 775 -24.98 -18.23 6.98
N LEU A 776 -23.78 -18.81 6.91
CA LEU A 776 -22.81 -18.85 8.01
C LEU A 776 -22.42 -17.45 8.50
N GLN A 777 -22.30 -16.50 7.59
CA GLN A 777 -22.02 -15.10 7.95
C GLN A 777 -23.11 -14.48 8.82
N LEU A 778 -24.36 -14.69 8.46
CA LEU A 778 -25.48 -14.18 9.25
C LEU A 778 -25.64 -14.93 10.58
N LEU A 779 -25.25 -16.20 10.63
CA LEU A 779 -25.25 -17.03 11.83
C LEU A 779 -24.18 -16.62 12.84
N GLN A 780 -23.04 -16.09 12.38
CA GLN A 780 -21.89 -15.73 13.21
C GLN A 780 -22.24 -14.83 14.41
N THR A 781 -23.20 -13.93 14.25
CA THR A 781 -23.68 -13.03 15.32
C THR A 781 -24.99 -13.47 15.99
N ARG A 782 -25.49 -14.68 15.65
CA ARG A 782 -26.84 -15.17 16.08
C ARG A 782 -26.82 -16.58 16.66
N LEU A 783 -25.64 -17.12 17.00
CA LEU A 783 -25.53 -18.49 17.49
C LEU A 783 -26.22 -18.67 18.83
N THR A 784 -27.16 -19.66 18.88
CA THR A 784 -27.65 -20.25 20.11
C THR A 784 -26.93 -21.58 20.38
N PRO A 785 -26.98 -22.16 21.59
CA PRO A 785 -26.34 -23.45 21.87
C PRO A 785 -26.79 -24.54 20.89
N THR A 786 -28.09 -24.62 20.59
CA THR A 786 -28.67 -25.60 19.67
C THR A 786 -28.16 -25.40 18.23
N ALA A 787 -28.07 -24.12 17.76
CA ALA A 787 -27.57 -23.78 16.43
C ALA A 787 -26.09 -24.14 16.30
N ALA A 788 -25.28 -23.81 17.30
CA ALA A 788 -23.86 -24.11 17.31
C ALA A 788 -23.57 -25.62 17.29
N ALA A 789 -24.33 -26.39 18.06
CA ALA A 789 -24.23 -27.86 18.07
C ALA A 789 -24.62 -28.49 16.72
N ARG A 790 -25.67 -27.97 16.04
CA ARG A 790 -26.07 -28.40 14.69
C ARG A 790 -24.97 -28.10 13.66
N LEU A 791 -24.39 -26.89 13.66
CA LEU A 791 -23.31 -26.53 12.77
C LEU A 791 -22.04 -27.38 12.98
N ALA A 792 -21.71 -27.68 14.24
CA ALA A 792 -20.58 -28.53 14.58
C ALA A 792 -20.77 -29.96 14.05
N ALA A 793 -21.99 -30.51 14.14
CA ALA A 793 -22.35 -31.84 13.61
C ALA A 793 -22.28 -31.90 12.07
N ASP A 794 -22.62 -30.83 11.36
CA ASP A 794 -22.59 -30.73 9.89
C ASP A 794 -21.17 -30.44 9.33
N CYS A 795 -20.21 -30.08 10.19
CA CYS A 795 -18.86 -29.70 9.79
C CYS A 795 -18.15 -30.82 9.00
N SER A 796 -18.16 -32.07 9.50
CA SER A 796 -17.46 -33.20 8.87
C SER A 796 -17.99 -33.56 7.47
N ARG A 797 -19.22 -33.22 7.14
CA ARG A 797 -19.90 -33.46 5.86
C ARG A 797 -19.73 -32.32 4.86
N SER A 798 -18.99 -31.30 5.24
CA SER A 798 -18.73 -30.08 4.42
C SER A 798 -17.42 -30.17 3.66
N THR A 799 -17.25 -29.34 2.61
CA THR A 799 -15.97 -29.16 1.89
C THR A 799 -14.91 -28.59 2.83
N THR A 800 -13.64 -28.71 2.47
CA THR A 800 -12.52 -28.24 3.32
C THR A 800 -12.64 -26.75 3.61
N SER A 801 -12.98 -25.93 2.62
CA SER A 801 -13.19 -24.49 2.77
C SER A 801 -14.35 -24.19 3.71
N LEU A 802 -15.47 -24.91 3.60
CA LEU A 802 -16.63 -24.73 4.48
C LEU A 802 -16.39 -25.24 5.89
N GLN A 803 -15.62 -26.32 6.07
CA GLN A 803 -15.21 -26.74 7.42
C GLN A 803 -14.46 -25.64 8.13
N HIS A 804 -13.54 -24.97 7.41
CA HIS A 804 -12.83 -23.81 7.96
C HIS A 804 -13.80 -22.69 8.37
N GLU A 805 -14.72 -22.29 7.49
CA GLU A 805 -15.70 -21.23 7.77
C GLU A 805 -16.68 -21.60 8.89
N ILE A 806 -17.07 -22.85 9.01
CA ILE A 806 -17.89 -23.33 10.14
C ILE A 806 -17.11 -23.20 11.46
N ILE A 807 -15.84 -23.62 11.48
CA ILE A 807 -14.97 -23.48 12.65
C ILE A 807 -14.79 -22.00 13.01
N GLU A 808 -14.57 -21.14 12.03
CA GLU A 808 -14.47 -19.69 12.24
C GLU A 808 -15.78 -19.09 12.79
N CYS A 809 -16.93 -19.52 12.25
CA CYS A 809 -18.24 -19.13 12.78
C CYS A 809 -18.42 -19.58 14.25
N LEU A 810 -18.05 -20.80 14.59
CA LEU A 810 -18.12 -21.32 15.96
C LEU A 810 -17.14 -20.56 16.89
N CYS A 811 -15.98 -20.20 16.43
CA CYS A 811 -15.01 -19.41 17.21
C CYS A 811 -15.43 -17.94 17.45
N SER A 812 -16.52 -17.46 16.84
CA SER A 812 -16.92 -16.06 16.93
C SER A 812 -17.67 -15.68 18.22
N SER A 813 -18.06 -16.68 19.04
CA SER A 813 -18.82 -16.47 20.28
C SER A 813 -18.52 -17.54 21.34
N ASP A 814 -18.77 -17.24 22.61
CA ASP A 814 -18.55 -18.15 23.73
C ASP A 814 -19.35 -19.47 23.55
N VAL A 815 -20.59 -19.32 23.10
CA VAL A 815 -21.51 -20.48 22.84
C VAL A 815 -20.98 -21.36 21.71
N GLY A 816 -20.49 -20.75 20.65
CA GLY A 816 -19.88 -21.45 19.52
C GLY A 816 -18.58 -22.14 19.91
N ALA A 817 -17.71 -21.45 20.65
CA ALA A 817 -16.43 -21.98 21.13
C ALA A 817 -16.63 -23.21 22.01
N GLN A 818 -17.66 -23.20 22.90
CA GLN A 818 -18.00 -24.35 23.69
C GLN A 818 -18.46 -25.54 22.82
N ALA A 819 -19.37 -25.30 21.85
CA ALA A 819 -19.86 -26.34 20.94
C ALA A 819 -18.74 -26.94 20.07
N LEU A 820 -17.76 -26.10 19.64
CA LEU A 820 -16.60 -26.56 18.92
C LEU A 820 -15.75 -27.52 19.76
N LEU A 821 -15.45 -27.16 21.02
CA LEU A 821 -14.65 -27.99 21.91
C LEU A 821 -15.40 -29.30 22.27
N ASP A 822 -16.71 -29.24 22.41
CA ASP A 822 -17.52 -30.45 22.62
C ASP A 822 -17.46 -31.39 21.39
N ALA A 823 -17.51 -30.84 20.17
CA ALA A 823 -17.36 -31.60 18.94
C ALA A 823 -15.94 -32.20 18.77
N ILE A 824 -14.89 -31.49 19.24
CA ILE A 824 -13.53 -32.02 19.27
C ILE A 824 -13.41 -33.15 20.30
N ALA A 825 -14.01 -33.00 21.48
CA ALA A 825 -14.04 -34.03 22.51
C ALA A 825 -14.76 -35.31 22.05
N ALA A 826 -15.81 -35.14 21.26
CA ALA A 826 -16.57 -36.25 20.64
C ALA A 826 -15.89 -36.86 19.39
N GLY A 827 -14.73 -36.29 18.93
CA GLY A 827 -14.04 -36.76 17.74
C GLY A 827 -14.72 -36.39 16.41
N THR A 828 -15.76 -35.57 16.43
CA THR A 828 -16.51 -35.14 15.23
C THR A 828 -15.69 -34.14 14.40
N ILE A 829 -14.93 -33.27 15.06
CA ILE A 829 -14.00 -32.33 14.48
C ILE A 829 -12.59 -32.66 14.98
N PRO A 830 -11.64 -32.98 14.09
CA PRO A 830 -10.25 -33.24 14.52
C PRO A 830 -9.59 -31.97 15.09
N ALA A 831 -8.85 -32.09 16.21
CA ALA A 831 -8.11 -30.99 16.81
C ALA A 831 -7.09 -30.36 15.85
N SER A 832 -6.56 -31.11 14.88
CA SER A 832 -5.65 -30.63 13.84
C SER A 832 -6.28 -29.61 12.87
N ARG A 833 -7.60 -29.48 12.86
CA ARG A 833 -8.32 -28.48 12.05
C ARG A 833 -8.32 -27.09 12.68
N ILE A 834 -7.96 -26.99 13.96
CA ILE A 834 -7.93 -25.71 14.66
C ILE A 834 -6.61 -25.01 14.32
N THR A 835 -6.69 -23.87 13.68
CA THR A 835 -5.51 -23.07 13.32
C THR A 835 -4.71 -22.66 14.56
N PRO A 836 -3.39 -22.47 14.46
CA PRO A 836 -2.54 -22.12 15.62
C PRO A 836 -3.03 -20.88 16.37
N ILE A 837 -3.54 -19.88 15.65
CA ILE A 837 -4.05 -18.66 16.26
C ILE A 837 -5.37 -18.91 17.01
N ARG A 838 -6.31 -19.68 16.41
CA ARG A 838 -7.55 -20.05 17.09
C ARG A 838 -7.29 -20.91 18.33
N ARG A 839 -6.31 -21.79 18.24
CA ARG A 839 -5.84 -22.56 19.39
C ARG A 839 -5.33 -21.64 20.50
N SER A 840 -4.47 -20.66 20.16
CA SER A 840 -3.98 -19.69 21.14
C SER A 840 -5.10 -18.87 21.78
N LEU A 841 -6.09 -18.44 21.00
CA LEU A 841 -7.25 -17.69 21.51
C LEU A 841 -8.14 -18.56 22.42
N LEU A 842 -8.40 -19.82 22.06
CA LEU A 842 -9.16 -20.75 22.89
C LEU A 842 -8.45 -21.08 24.22
N LEU A 843 -7.12 -21.22 24.17
CA LEU A 843 -6.28 -21.44 25.38
C LEU A 843 -6.22 -20.21 26.31
N LYS A 844 -6.48 -19.00 25.78
CA LYS A 844 -6.55 -17.75 26.53
C LYS A 844 -7.97 -17.23 26.72
N HIS A 845 -8.97 -18.06 26.43
CA HIS A 845 -10.37 -17.63 26.41
C HIS A 845 -10.81 -17.06 27.77
N PRO A 846 -11.56 -15.94 27.85
CA PRO A 846 -11.96 -15.32 29.11
C PRO A 846 -12.86 -16.22 29.96
N GLN A 847 -13.74 -17.02 29.33
CA GLN A 847 -14.61 -17.99 30.02
C GLN A 847 -13.80 -19.19 30.50
N ILE A 848 -13.80 -19.42 31.82
CA ILE A 848 -13.06 -20.51 32.46
C ILE A 848 -13.43 -21.91 31.90
N PRO A 849 -14.71 -22.28 31.70
CA PRO A 849 -15.06 -23.61 31.16
C PRO A 849 -14.45 -23.87 29.78
N VAL A 850 -14.53 -22.88 28.88
CA VAL A 850 -13.97 -22.94 27.50
C VAL A 850 -12.47 -23.12 27.58
N ARG A 851 -11.76 -22.28 28.37
CA ARG A 851 -10.30 -22.34 28.53
C ARG A 851 -9.81 -23.68 29.08
N THR A 852 -10.44 -24.19 30.16
CA THR A 852 -10.06 -25.45 30.77
C THR A 852 -10.26 -26.65 29.81
N GLN A 853 -11.33 -26.63 29.03
CA GLN A 853 -11.59 -27.67 28.03
C GLN A 853 -10.61 -27.57 26.88
N ALA A 854 -10.25 -26.35 26.42
CA ALA A 854 -9.24 -26.11 25.39
C ALA A 854 -7.85 -26.59 25.83
N GLU A 855 -7.43 -26.33 27.06
CA GLU A 855 -6.19 -26.83 27.64
C GLU A 855 -6.10 -28.37 27.59
N ARG A 856 -7.19 -29.04 27.94
CA ARG A 856 -7.27 -30.51 27.92
C ARG A 856 -7.21 -31.10 26.52
N LEU A 857 -7.87 -30.47 25.53
CA LEU A 857 -8.05 -31.04 24.18
C LEU A 857 -6.97 -30.58 23.18
N LEU A 858 -6.43 -29.39 23.38
CA LEU A 858 -5.51 -28.73 22.43
C LEU A 858 -4.09 -28.54 23.01
N GLY A 859 -3.85 -28.80 24.31
CA GLY A 859 -2.60 -28.54 25.01
C GLY A 859 -1.37 -29.22 24.37
N ASP A 860 -1.44 -30.52 24.01
CA ASP A 860 -0.30 -31.37 23.63
C ASP A 860 -0.25 -31.86 22.17
N SER A 861 -1.11 -31.39 21.25
CA SER A 861 -1.14 -31.97 19.90
C SER A 861 0.00 -31.48 19.03
N ARG A 862 0.95 -32.38 18.67
CA ARG A 862 1.91 -32.19 17.58
C ARG A 862 1.22 -32.53 16.26
N ALA A 863 1.05 -31.53 15.38
CA ALA A 863 0.54 -31.76 14.02
C ALA A 863 1.62 -32.56 13.21
N THR A 864 1.16 -33.46 12.33
CA THR A 864 2.05 -34.15 11.37
C THR A 864 2.75 -33.11 10.51
N PRO A 865 4.08 -33.17 10.32
CA PRO A 865 4.78 -32.23 9.45
C PRO A 865 4.21 -32.25 8.03
N ARG A 866 3.83 -31.08 7.49
CA ARG A 866 3.18 -30.99 6.16
C ARG A 866 4.08 -31.51 5.05
N SER A 867 5.40 -31.45 5.20
CA SER A 867 6.37 -32.04 4.28
C SER A 867 6.19 -33.56 4.12
N GLU A 868 5.83 -34.28 5.19
CA GLU A 868 5.54 -35.71 5.12
C GLU A 868 4.26 -36.01 4.33
N VAL A 869 3.23 -35.18 4.51
CA VAL A 869 1.98 -35.26 3.75
C VAL A 869 2.24 -35.06 2.26
N VAL A 870 3.00 -34.01 1.89
CA VAL A 870 3.37 -33.74 0.49
C VAL A 870 4.16 -34.90 -0.08
N ALA A 871 5.15 -35.44 0.65
CA ALA A 871 5.94 -36.59 0.21
C ALA A 871 5.08 -37.85 -0.02
N ALA A 872 4.12 -38.14 0.86
CA ALA A 872 3.21 -39.27 0.74
C ALA A 872 2.23 -39.16 -0.45
N TRP A 873 2.10 -38.00 -1.06
CA TRP A 873 1.16 -37.75 -2.17
C TRP A 873 1.85 -37.51 -3.52
N GLN A 874 3.17 -37.65 -3.61
CA GLN A 874 3.93 -37.46 -4.86
C GLN A 874 3.51 -38.46 -5.96
N ASP A 875 3.11 -39.65 -5.59
CA ASP A 875 2.64 -40.68 -6.52
C ASP A 875 1.35 -40.28 -7.27
N SER A 876 0.55 -39.36 -6.74
CA SER A 876 -0.61 -38.80 -7.44
C SER A 876 -0.25 -38.17 -8.79
N LEU A 877 0.96 -37.64 -8.93
CA LEU A 877 1.44 -36.96 -10.14
C LEU A 877 1.70 -37.93 -11.32
N THR A 878 1.77 -39.23 -11.05
CA THR A 878 1.94 -40.29 -12.09
C THR A 878 0.63 -40.77 -12.67
N LEU A 879 -0.52 -40.38 -12.07
CA LEU A 879 -1.85 -40.84 -12.51
C LEU A 879 -2.31 -40.07 -13.77
N THR A 880 -3.07 -40.76 -14.61
CA THR A 880 -3.67 -40.14 -15.81
C THR A 880 -4.77 -39.18 -15.42
N PRO A 881 -4.66 -37.87 -15.66
CA PRO A 881 -5.64 -36.91 -15.21
C PRO A 881 -6.91 -36.85 -16.07
N ASP A 882 -8.05 -36.50 -15.47
CA ASP A 882 -9.31 -36.19 -16.15
C ASP A 882 -9.65 -34.72 -15.97
N THR A 883 -9.69 -33.96 -17.08
CA THR A 883 -9.98 -32.51 -17.05
C THR A 883 -11.40 -32.19 -16.52
N ARG A 884 -12.41 -33.03 -16.82
CA ARG A 884 -13.79 -32.85 -16.35
C ARG A 884 -13.86 -33.02 -14.82
N GLN A 885 -13.21 -34.05 -14.30
CA GLN A 885 -13.08 -34.28 -12.87
C GLN A 885 -12.31 -33.15 -12.22
N GLY A 886 -11.20 -32.69 -12.80
CA GLY A 886 -10.42 -31.57 -12.30
C GLY A 886 -11.23 -30.28 -12.18
N ARG A 887 -12.07 -29.97 -13.21
CA ARG A 887 -13.00 -28.83 -13.16
C ARG A 887 -14.03 -28.95 -12.03
N ALA A 888 -14.60 -30.13 -11.86
CA ALA A 888 -15.59 -30.36 -10.79
C ALA A 888 -14.95 -30.19 -9.39
N VAL A 889 -13.72 -30.71 -9.21
CA VAL A 889 -12.94 -30.51 -7.97
C VAL A 889 -12.62 -29.03 -7.72
N PHE A 890 -12.18 -28.31 -8.77
CA PHE A 890 -11.91 -26.87 -8.67
C PHE A 890 -13.17 -26.10 -8.23
N GLN A 891 -14.31 -26.36 -8.87
CA GLN A 891 -15.57 -25.69 -8.51
C GLN A 891 -16.00 -26.01 -7.08
N ARG A 892 -15.79 -27.24 -6.61
CA ARG A 892 -16.16 -27.70 -5.27
C ARG A 892 -15.24 -27.14 -4.16
N GLU A 893 -13.91 -27.16 -4.35
CA GLU A 893 -12.96 -26.92 -3.27
C GLU A 893 -12.20 -25.58 -3.38
N CYS A 894 -12.10 -24.98 -4.59
CA CYS A 894 -11.18 -23.86 -4.84
C CYS A 894 -11.87 -22.56 -5.23
N SER A 895 -13.04 -22.63 -5.91
CA SER A 895 -13.69 -21.49 -6.55
C SER A 895 -14.19 -20.40 -5.58
N THR A 896 -14.39 -20.73 -4.31
CA THR A 896 -14.80 -19.77 -3.26
C THR A 896 -13.71 -18.75 -2.93
N CYS A 897 -12.44 -19.08 -3.23
CA CYS A 897 -11.29 -18.23 -2.94
C CYS A 897 -10.48 -17.87 -4.20
N HIS A 898 -10.44 -18.75 -5.19
CA HIS A 898 -9.57 -18.59 -6.37
C HIS A 898 -10.35 -18.40 -7.66
N ARG A 899 -9.84 -17.52 -8.53
CA ARG A 899 -10.33 -17.35 -9.90
C ARG A 899 -9.47 -18.13 -10.88
N LEU A 900 -10.14 -18.80 -11.83
CA LEU A 900 -9.52 -19.44 -12.99
C LEU A 900 -10.38 -19.15 -14.24
N GLY A 901 -9.94 -18.22 -15.09
CA GLY A 901 -10.75 -17.69 -16.20
C GLY A 901 -12.03 -17.00 -15.70
N SER A 902 -13.19 -17.47 -16.15
CA SER A 902 -14.51 -16.97 -15.70
C SER A 902 -15.05 -17.65 -14.43
N LEU A 903 -14.34 -18.65 -13.89
CA LEU A 903 -14.79 -19.43 -12.73
C LEU A 903 -14.18 -18.87 -11.44
N GLY A 904 -14.98 -18.77 -10.37
CA GLY A 904 -14.54 -18.49 -9.01
C GLY A 904 -14.44 -17.02 -8.64
N THR A 905 -13.76 -16.73 -7.50
CA THR A 905 -13.65 -15.41 -6.86
C THR A 905 -12.21 -14.97 -6.67
N ASP A 906 -11.98 -13.65 -6.49
CA ASP A 906 -10.65 -13.05 -6.31
C ASP A 906 -10.34 -12.79 -4.82
N VAL A 907 -10.38 -13.82 -3.99
CA VAL A 907 -9.94 -13.75 -2.60
C VAL A 907 -8.46 -14.15 -2.51
N GLY A 908 -8.16 -15.37 -2.94
CA GLY A 908 -6.79 -15.83 -3.12
C GLY A 908 -6.21 -15.39 -4.48
N PRO A 909 -4.93 -15.71 -4.76
CA PRO A 909 -4.31 -15.38 -6.03
C PRO A 909 -5.05 -16.05 -7.20
N SER A 910 -5.15 -15.35 -8.33
CA SER A 910 -5.68 -15.91 -9.57
C SER A 910 -4.86 -17.12 -10.02
N LEU A 911 -5.50 -18.26 -10.26
CA LEU A 911 -4.78 -19.48 -10.67
C LEU A 911 -4.29 -19.44 -12.13
N LEU A 912 -4.68 -18.44 -12.93
CA LEU A 912 -4.05 -18.16 -14.22
C LEU A 912 -2.55 -17.88 -14.09
N THR A 913 -2.14 -17.28 -12.97
CA THR A 913 -0.75 -16.89 -12.69
C THR A 913 0.15 -18.06 -12.31
N VAL A 914 -0.43 -19.21 -11.98
CA VAL A 914 0.32 -20.41 -11.55
C VAL A 914 0.33 -21.53 -12.58
N ARG A 915 -0.25 -21.31 -13.78
CA ARG A 915 -0.32 -22.33 -14.85
C ARG A 915 1.02 -22.88 -15.30
N ASN A 916 2.07 -22.04 -15.27
CA ASN A 916 3.42 -22.43 -15.69
C ASN A 916 4.20 -23.21 -14.62
N ARG A 917 3.63 -23.39 -13.43
CA ARG A 917 4.25 -24.17 -12.37
C ARG A 917 4.26 -25.66 -12.69
N THR A 918 5.26 -26.35 -12.16
CA THR A 918 5.33 -27.82 -12.28
C THR A 918 4.19 -28.47 -11.47
N PRO A 919 3.78 -29.68 -11.83
CA PRO A 919 2.78 -30.43 -11.05
C PRO A 919 3.20 -30.63 -9.58
N ALA A 920 4.49 -30.84 -9.30
CA ALA A 920 5.02 -31.00 -7.95
C ALA A 920 4.92 -29.74 -7.11
N GLU A 921 5.14 -28.56 -7.71
CA GLU A 921 4.93 -27.28 -7.03
C GLU A 921 3.44 -27.06 -6.68
N LEU A 922 2.54 -27.31 -7.63
CA LEU A 922 1.10 -27.18 -7.38
C LEU A 922 0.62 -28.17 -6.31
N LEU A 923 1.13 -29.41 -6.32
CA LEU A 923 0.88 -30.40 -5.25
C LEU A 923 1.25 -29.82 -3.88
N THR A 924 2.45 -29.25 -3.80
CA THR A 924 2.94 -28.64 -2.56
C THR A 924 2.05 -27.49 -2.12
N HIS A 925 1.70 -26.55 -3.01
CA HIS A 925 0.85 -25.41 -2.65
C HIS A 925 -0.57 -25.79 -2.24
N ILE A 926 -1.09 -26.91 -2.73
CA ILE A 926 -2.42 -27.39 -2.36
C ILE A 926 -2.38 -28.09 -0.99
N LEU A 927 -1.38 -28.92 -0.73
CA LEU A 927 -1.33 -29.73 0.49
C LEU A 927 -0.61 -29.04 1.65
N ASP A 928 0.26 -28.05 1.35
CA ASP A 928 1.00 -27.25 2.33
C ASP A 928 0.89 -25.76 1.99
N PRO A 929 -0.33 -25.18 2.09
CA PRO A 929 -0.56 -23.78 1.71
C PRO A 929 0.15 -22.76 2.58
N ASN A 930 0.63 -23.17 3.74
CA ASN A 930 1.36 -22.32 4.68
C ASN A 930 2.86 -22.27 4.38
N ARG A 931 3.36 -23.14 3.52
CA ARG A 931 4.76 -23.16 3.14
C ARG A 931 5.23 -21.88 2.46
N GLU A 932 4.33 -21.23 1.73
CA GLU A 932 4.62 -20.05 0.94
C GLU A 932 3.42 -19.10 0.89
N VAL A 933 3.35 -18.14 1.80
CA VAL A 933 2.25 -17.17 1.86
C VAL A 933 2.77 -15.79 1.48
N GLY A 934 2.22 -15.19 0.42
CA GLY A 934 2.48 -13.78 0.13
C GLY A 934 1.95 -12.88 1.26
N PRO A 935 2.61 -11.76 1.57
CA PRO A 935 2.15 -10.85 2.63
C PRO A 935 0.69 -10.40 2.51
N ASP A 936 0.21 -10.23 1.26
CA ASP A 936 -1.16 -9.82 0.96
C ASP A 936 -2.20 -10.94 1.20
N PHE A 937 -1.74 -12.18 1.41
CA PHE A 937 -2.57 -13.36 1.63
C PHE A 937 -2.43 -13.92 3.06
N LEU A 938 -1.76 -13.18 3.94
CA LEU A 938 -1.67 -13.54 5.36
C LEU A 938 -3.03 -13.39 6.06
N GLN A 939 -3.33 -14.35 6.91
CA GLN A 939 -4.49 -14.32 7.77
C GLN A 939 -4.25 -13.38 8.96
N PHE A 940 -5.23 -12.54 9.25
CA PHE A 940 -5.30 -11.72 10.46
C PHE A 940 -6.52 -12.12 11.28
N VAL A 941 -6.41 -11.94 12.58
CA VAL A 941 -7.55 -12.05 13.51
C VAL A 941 -7.66 -10.75 14.30
N ALA A 942 -8.83 -10.14 14.22
CA ALA A 942 -9.21 -8.99 15.04
C ALA A 942 -10.18 -9.46 16.12
N VAL A 943 -9.86 -9.20 17.38
CA VAL A 943 -10.72 -9.45 18.54
C VAL A 943 -11.25 -8.11 19.04
N THR A 944 -12.56 -7.99 19.17
CA THR A 944 -13.19 -6.75 19.64
C THR A 944 -13.27 -6.71 21.17
N HIS A 945 -13.48 -5.53 21.76
CA HIS A 945 -13.74 -5.35 23.20
C HIS A 945 -15.00 -6.09 23.68
N SER A 946 -15.92 -6.43 22.77
CA SER A 946 -17.08 -7.27 23.07
C SER A 946 -16.78 -8.78 23.05
N GLY A 947 -15.54 -9.20 22.76
CA GLY A 947 -15.13 -10.59 22.65
C GLY A 947 -15.44 -11.24 21.29
N GLN A 948 -16.03 -10.53 20.33
CA GLN A 948 -16.20 -11.04 18.96
C GLN A 948 -14.86 -11.12 18.25
N SER A 949 -14.66 -12.16 17.44
CA SER A 949 -13.44 -12.32 16.66
C SER A 949 -13.73 -12.44 15.17
N PHE A 950 -12.97 -11.70 14.36
CA PHE A 950 -13.07 -11.68 12.92
C PHE A 950 -11.73 -12.15 12.32
N THR A 951 -11.82 -13.06 11.36
CA THR A 951 -10.63 -13.64 10.70
C THR A 951 -10.70 -13.39 9.20
N GLY A 952 -9.60 -12.95 8.59
CA GLY A 952 -9.52 -12.71 7.15
C GLY A 952 -8.17 -12.17 6.73
N MET A 953 -8.04 -11.89 5.45
CA MET A 953 -6.89 -11.14 4.93
C MET A 953 -7.13 -9.65 5.10
N LEU A 954 -6.09 -8.89 5.38
CA LEU A 954 -6.18 -7.44 5.48
C LEU A 954 -6.44 -6.84 4.09
N ALA A 955 -7.69 -6.41 3.84
CA ALA A 955 -8.09 -5.81 2.57
C ALA A 955 -7.87 -4.30 2.55
N ALA A 956 -8.16 -3.62 3.67
CA ALA A 956 -7.94 -2.19 3.83
C ALA A 956 -7.73 -1.84 5.31
N GLU A 957 -6.94 -0.82 5.55
CA GLU A 957 -6.65 -0.27 6.87
C GLU A 957 -6.64 1.25 6.80
N THR A 958 -7.43 1.89 7.66
CA THR A 958 -7.47 3.35 7.81
C THR A 958 -7.20 3.73 9.27
N SER A 959 -7.15 5.02 9.54
CA SER A 959 -7.03 5.52 10.92
C SER A 959 -8.23 5.13 11.81
N THR A 960 -9.39 4.89 11.23
CA THR A 960 -10.65 4.63 11.95
C THR A 960 -11.18 3.22 11.78
N THR A 961 -10.80 2.50 10.74
CA THR A 961 -11.35 1.17 10.41
C THR A 961 -10.29 0.19 9.94
N LEU A 962 -10.59 -1.09 10.14
CA LEU A 962 -9.88 -2.25 9.59
C LEU A 962 -10.88 -3.06 8.77
N THR A 963 -10.53 -3.44 7.54
CA THR A 963 -11.35 -4.32 6.70
C THR A 963 -10.63 -5.64 6.47
N LEU A 964 -11.25 -6.73 6.88
CA LEU A 964 -10.80 -8.10 6.65
C LEU A 964 -11.60 -8.73 5.53
N ARG A 965 -10.93 -9.39 4.56
CA ARG A 965 -11.55 -10.13 3.46
C ARG A 965 -11.48 -11.64 3.71
N ARG A 966 -12.61 -12.31 3.47
CA ARG A 966 -12.78 -13.77 3.67
C ARG A 966 -13.21 -14.48 2.38
N SER A 967 -13.32 -15.81 2.49
CA SER A 967 -13.87 -16.68 1.44
C SER A 967 -15.18 -16.13 0.85
N GLY A 968 -15.38 -16.30 -0.46
CA GLY A 968 -16.52 -15.76 -1.18
C GLY A 968 -16.48 -14.23 -1.38
N ASN A 969 -15.30 -13.60 -1.26
CA ASN A 969 -15.06 -12.14 -1.36
C ASN A 969 -15.85 -11.32 -0.33
N GLN A 970 -16.10 -11.91 0.84
CA GLN A 970 -16.78 -11.25 1.95
C GLN A 970 -15.84 -10.30 2.66
N GLN A 971 -16.38 -9.19 3.17
CA GLN A 971 -15.58 -8.19 3.89
C GLN A 971 -16.22 -7.83 5.23
N ASP A 972 -15.42 -7.90 6.29
CA ASP A 972 -15.77 -7.41 7.61
C ASP A 972 -15.02 -6.11 7.87
N THR A 973 -15.75 -5.01 7.99
CA THR A 973 -15.17 -3.72 8.36
C THR A 973 -15.43 -3.46 9.84
N ILE A 974 -14.36 -3.32 10.61
CA ILE A 974 -14.36 -3.19 12.07
C ILE A 974 -13.83 -1.82 12.42
N SER A 975 -14.51 -1.10 13.32
CA SER A 975 -13.98 0.16 13.85
C SER A 975 -12.71 -0.11 14.66
N ARG A 976 -11.68 0.71 14.49
CA ARG A 976 -10.45 0.56 15.28
C ARG A 976 -10.69 0.79 16.77
N SER A 977 -11.65 1.63 17.13
CA SER A 977 -12.07 1.82 18.54
C SER A 977 -12.68 0.58 19.15
N ASP A 978 -13.19 -0.36 18.34
CA ASP A 978 -13.79 -1.59 18.82
C ASP A 978 -12.77 -2.74 18.91
N ILE A 979 -11.60 -2.61 18.30
CA ILE A 979 -10.57 -3.65 18.30
C ILE A 979 -9.78 -3.61 19.60
N ALA A 980 -9.89 -4.69 20.36
CA ALA A 980 -9.08 -4.92 21.55
C ALA A 980 -7.70 -5.49 21.18
N GLU A 981 -7.65 -6.38 20.17
CA GLU A 981 -6.42 -7.05 19.75
C GLU A 981 -6.47 -7.34 18.24
N LEU A 982 -5.36 -7.08 17.55
CA LEU A 982 -5.15 -7.44 16.14
C LEU A 982 -3.87 -8.26 16.03
N GLN A 983 -4.00 -9.51 15.58
CA GLN A 983 -2.87 -10.41 15.40
C GLN A 983 -2.78 -10.89 13.95
N SER A 984 -1.56 -10.90 13.39
CA SER A 984 -1.26 -11.66 12.18
C SER A 984 -1.01 -13.12 12.56
N ALA A 985 -1.71 -14.03 11.90
CA ALA A 985 -1.52 -15.46 12.10
C ALA A 985 -0.18 -15.98 11.54
N GLY A 986 0.46 -15.22 10.64
CA GLY A 986 1.65 -15.67 9.92
C GLY A 986 1.39 -16.85 8.95
N ILE A 987 0.13 -17.22 8.73
CA ILE A 987 -0.30 -18.33 7.87
C ILE A 987 -1.27 -17.84 6.79
N SER A 988 -1.49 -18.69 5.78
CA SER A 988 -2.45 -18.46 4.71
C SER A 988 -3.91 -18.54 5.17
N LEU A 989 -4.78 -17.79 4.51
CA LEU A 989 -6.23 -18.04 4.63
C LEU A 989 -6.65 -19.34 3.94
N MET A 990 -5.85 -19.90 3.01
CA MET A 990 -6.09 -21.18 2.38
C MET A 990 -5.96 -22.30 3.42
N PRO A 991 -7.01 -23.14 3.61
CA PRO A 991 -6.99 -24.18 4.64
C PRO A 991 -6.07 -25.34 4.27
N GLU A 992 -5.51 -26.00 5.27
CA GLU A 992 -4.84 -27.30 5.16
C GLU A 992 -5.84 -28.47 5.18
N GLY A 993 -5.38 -29.66 4.76
CA GLY A 993 -6.11 -30.89 4.93
C GLY A 993 -6.93 -31.31 3.72
N PHE A 994 -6.59 -30.87 2.52
CA PHE A 994 -7.19 -31.31 1.28
C PHE A 994 -6.97 -32.82 1.04
N GLU A 995 -5.88 -33.39 1.54
CA GLU A 995 -5.61 -34.83 1.51
C GLU A 995 -6.63 -35.72 2.22
N LEU A 996 -7.39 -35.14 3.13
CA LEU A 996 -8.48 -35.86 3.81
C LEU A 996 -9.79 -35.91 3.03
N LYS A 997 -9.90 -35.14 1.94
CA LYS A 997 -11.10 -34.94 1.15
C LYS A 997 -10.96 -35.34 -0.31
N LEU A 998 -9.77 -35.25 -0.86
CA LEU A 998 -9.48 -35.58 -2.24
C LEU A 998 -8.85 -36.97 -2.32
N SER A 999 -9.24 -37.72 -3.32
CA SER A 999 -8.48 -38.90 -3.74
C SER A 999 -7.23 -38.44 -4.52
N ARG A 1000 -6.21 -39.32 -4.63
CA ARG A 1000 -5.01 -39.05 -5.44
C ARG A 1000 -5.36 -38.76 -6.91
N GLN A 1001 -6.39 -39.45 -7.47
CA GLN A 1001 -6.90 -39.22 -8.81
C GLN A 1001 -7.53 -37.84 -8.97
N GLU A 1002 -8.34 -37.40 -8.00
CA GLU A 1002 -8.93 -36.05 -8.00
C GLU A 1002 -7.87 -34.96 -7.93
N LEU A 1003 -6.83 -35.16 -7.12
CA LEU A 1003 -5.73 -34.19 -7.00
C LEU A 1003 -4.90 -34.10 -8.30
N ALA A 1004 -4.59 -35.23 -8.94
CA ALA A 1004 -3.96 -35.27 -10.26
C ALA A 1004 -4.78 -34.51 -11.30
N SER A 1005 -6.07 -34.78 -11.33
CA SER A 1005 -7.03 -34.14 -12.25
C SER A 1005 -7.19 -32.64 -11.97
N LEU A 1006 -7.21 -32.21 -10.71
CA LEU A 1006 -7.24 -30.80 -10.30
C LEU A 1006 -5.99 -30.05 -10.76
N ILE A 1007 -4.80 -30.60 -10.49
CA ILE A 1007 -3.52 -30.02 -10.91
C ILE A 1007 -3.46 -29.87 -12.44
N HIS A 1008 -3.91 -30.88 -13.16
CA HIS A 1008 -3.99 -30.82 -14.62
C HIS A 1008 -4.97 -29.71 -15.08
N PHE A 1009 -6.16 -29.64 -14.50
CA PHE A 1009 -7.14 -28.60 -14.83
C PHE A 1009 -6.61 -27.19 -14.55
N ILE A 1010 -5.94 -26.94 -13.42
CA ILE A 1010 -5.33 -25.65 -13.12
C ILE A 1010 -4.33 -25.24 -14.20
N ARG A 1011 -3.54 -26.16 -14.71
CA ARG A 1011 -2.52 -25.91 -15.74
C ARG A 1011 -3.08 -25.72 -17.15
N THR A 1012 -4.15 -26.42 -17.50
CA THR A 1012 -4.65 -26.52 -18.89
C THR A 1012 -6.05 -25.97 -19.09
N GLY A 1013 -6.87 -25.84 -18.04
CA GLY A 1013 -8.26 -25.40 -18.11
C GLY A 1013 -8.42 -23.90 -18.49
N ASN A 1014 -9.45 -23.60 -19.28
CA ASN A 1014 -9.85 -22.23 -19.65
C ASN A 1014 -11.06 -21.78 -18.85
#